data_4a61e3621e5542f408ec58c6b23e50f4
#
_entry.id   4a61e3621e5542f408ec58c6b23e50f4
#
_cell.length_a   1.000
_cell.length_b   1.000
_cell.length_c   1.000
_cell.angle_alpha   90.00
_cell.angle_beta   90.00
_cell.angle_gamma   90.00
#
_symmetry.space_group_name_H-M   'P 1'
#
loop_
_entity.id
_entity.type
_entity.pdbx_description
1 polymer ?
#
loop_
_entity_poly.entity_id
_entity_poly.type
_entity_poly.pdbx_seq_one_letter_code
_entity_poly.pdbx_strand_id
1 'polypeptide(L)'
;MPKRILCALALTALLAACSTPAAAPLPDPTPTLIVTPTLEPEPTATPTPVFSSDPYNDGMTARRNGDYVRALAAFQFVLNSKPSADLAQEAQFRLGEAYWLNNDAARAISALTAYLQANPAGAHAPESRYFLADAYRAKKDYPNALEQLRIYRDQSPTLVGDTDAAIADVLVLAGDAANAIAQYDRALQDPLLTATARLNTLQRAADVHAALGQPARAAARYDAALASASDARTKADLLLRAGEAYAAAGKLDLALARWRDAINQHPDQPGAYQALIDLLNRGGTVDDYQRGLVDYYAAAYDPALAALGRVKNAPAHAGDARYFSASAYARKGAYAQAIAEYDALVKALPKDKRVPDAYFGKAAAYAASGKLDEAVAVYKKFATTFPDHDRADDAWWNAASLLDRAKRYGDAAVLYEQTQTKYPTRARAAEALFSAGMDYYRGKDFKAASARWQAVTKDYAKSDFYVGALFWLGKAAQARGLTNDAKDYWTQAAALSGYYAWRARDALNPPPRRATYDLARYAMGSAADRAEFEQWLAGWNKHAGTWGHLDAATRGAAHFRRGAELLRLDRTVEARREFAALVEEKKQDAGALYALALYLRDNNLFSLAMECGERLARLAASAGAPAAPRLLWQLRYPTDYADLVVAEAQANQVDPLLYFALMRQESGFNPWATSSADARGLAQIVPATARDIAQRLRAKNFTLDQLYLPYISVRFGVWYFGQELKRYDEPIYALAAYNAGGSRVKQWQRPDLDLAVEEIDLSETSLYVNIVYSNWRQYQAIYR
;
A
#
# COMPACT_ATOMS: atom_id res chain seq x y z
N MET A 1 19.18 21.05 16.92
CA MET A 1 18.32 19.91 17.23
C MET A 1 16.90 20.36 16.97
N PRO A 2 16.06 19.74 16.23
CA PRO A 2 15.91 18.40 15.67
C PRO A 2 15.40 18.41 14.22
N LYS A 3 15.82 17.50 13.35
CA LYS A 3 15.13 17.07 12.13
C LYS A 3 15.80 15.78 11.63
N ARG A 4 15.60 14.70 12.36
CA ARG A 4 16.11 13.37 11.98
C ARG A 4 15.07 12.29 12.24
N ILE A 5 13.92 12.37 11.62
CA ILE A 5 12.95 11.27 11.54
C ILE A 5 12.11 11.54 10.28
N LEU A 6 12.61 11.19 9.11
CA LEU A 6 11.84 11.30 7.86
C LEU A 6 12.07 10.14 6.88
N CYS A 7 12.96 9.18 7.17
CA CYS A 7 13.14 8.01 6.30
C CYS A 7 12.30 6.77 6.68
N ALA A 8 11.64 6.75 7.85
CA ALA A 8 10.82 5.61 8.26
C ALA A 8 9.31 5.82 8.04
N LEU A 9 8.87 7.06 7.76
CA LEU A 9 7.45 7.38 7.51
C LEU A 9 7.08 7.40 6.02
N ALA A 10 8.03 7.22 5.12
CA ALA A 10 7.77 7.17 3.67
C ALA A 10 7.07 5.87 3.23
N LEU A 11 6.99 4.84 4.08
CA LEU A 11 6.36 3.56 3.70
C LEU A 11 4.83 3.58 3.76
N THR A 12 4.22 4.53 4.49
CA THR A 12 2.76 4.64 4.58
C THR A 12 2.18 5.78 3.75
N ALA A 13 3.00 6.73 3.31
CA ALA A 13 2.56 7.88 2.50
C ALA A 13 2.71 7.68 0.97
N LEU A 14 3.45 6.66 0.52
CA LEU A 14 3.67 6.36 -0.91
C LEU A 14 2.52 5.60 -1.58
N LEU A 15 1.52 5.15 -0.82
CA LEU A 15 0.30 4.53 -1.36
C LEU A 15 -0.76 5.55 -1.82
N ALA A 16 -0.52 6.86 -1.64
CA ALA A 16 -1.51 7.89 -1.91
C ALA A 16 -1.15 8.89 -3.02
N ALA A 17 -0.04 8.73 -3.75
CA ALA A 17 0.45 9.76 -4.66
C ALA A 17 0.80 9.31 -6.09
N CYS A 18 0.05 8.37 -6.68
CA CYS A 18 0.14 8.04 -8.11
C CYS A 18 -1.22 8.09 -8.80
N SER A 19 -1.77 9.29 -8.96
CA SER A 19 -2.81 9.56 -9.96
C SER A 19 -2.21 10.38 -11.09
N THR A 20 -1.52 9.71 -12.03
CA THR A 20 -1.35 10.24 -13.38
C THR A 20 -2.53 9.77 -14.23
N PRO A 21 -3.22 10.65 -14.98
CA PRO A 21 -4.28 10.23 -15.87
C PRO A 21 -3.69 9.36 -16.99
N ALA A 22 -4.41 8.27 -17.29
CA ALA A 22 -4.09 7.33 -18.34
C ALA A 22 -3.91 8.02 -19.69
N ALA A 23 -2.78 7.81 -20.34
CA ALA A 23 -2.59 8.11 -21.75
C ALA A 23 -3.48 7.17 -22.56
N ALA A 24 -4.08 7.67 -23.66
CA ALA A 24 -4.92 6.92 -24.58
C ALA A 24 -4.20 5.67 -25.10
N PRO A 25 -4.93 4.57 -25.36
CA PRO A 25 -4.34 3.32 -25.82
C PRO A 25 -3.80 3.48 -27.24
N LEU A 26 -2.53 3.10 -27.40
CA LEU A 26 -1.95 2.83 -28.73
C LEU A 26 -2.51 1.49 -29.25
N PRO A 27 -2.66 1.30 -30.59
CA PRO A 27 -3.25 0.11 -31.17
C PRO A 27 -2.39 -1.14 -30.90
N ASP A 28 -3.10 -2.25 -30.60
CA ASP A 28 -2.52 -3.56 -30.33
C ASP A 28 -1.65 -4.07 -31.51
N PRO A 29 -0.47 -4.63 -31.21
CA PRO A 29 0.25 -5.43 -32.21
C PRO A 29 -0.41 -6.81 -32.32
N THR A 30 -0.65 -7.21 -33.56
CA THR A 30 -1.18 -8.52 -33.99
C THR A 30 -0.50 -9.70 -33.27
N PRO A 31 -1.25 -10.68 -32.73
CA PRO A 31 -0.65 -11.80 -32.01
C PRO A 31 0.05 -12.76 -32.97
N THR A 32 1.32 -12.98 -32.75
CA THR A 32 2.08 -14.06 -33.37
C THR A 32 1.64 -15.38 -32.73
N LEU A 33 1.15 -16.30 -33.54
CA LEU A 33 0.75 -17.66 -33.17
C LEU A 33 1.91 -18.40 -32.47
N ILE A 34 1.75 -18.67 -31.16
CA ILE A 34 2.61 -19.60 -30.42
C ILE A 34 1.92 -20.96 -30.44
N VAL A 35 2.64 -21.93 -30.93
CA VAL A 35 2.26 -23.34 -31.02
C VAL A 35 1.86 -23.86 -29.63
N THR A 36 0.66 -24.39 -29.50
CA THR A 36 0.09 -24.98 -28.29
C THR A 36 0.76 -26.33 -28.01
N PRO A 37 1.28 -26.58 -26.80
CA PRO A 37 1.61 -27.94 -26.39
C PRO A 37 0.33 -28.74 -26.12
N THR A 38 0.36 -29.98 -26.55
CA THR A 38 -0.71 -30.96 -26.46
C THR A 38 -1.15 -31.17 -25.01
N LEU A 39 -2.47 -31.17 -24.78
CA LEU A 39 -3.13 -31.27 -23.48
C LEU A 39 -3.01 -32.69 -22.92
N GLU A 40 -2.61 -32.80 -21.67
CA GLU A 40 -2.90 -33.97 -20.84
C GLU A 40 -4.39 -34.03 -20.48
N PRO A 41 -5.01 -35.22 -20.40
CA PRO A 41 -6.43 -35.37 -20.13
C PRO A 41 -6.79 -34.93 -18.70
N GLU A 42 -7.99 -34.34 -18.55
CA GLU A 42 -8.53 -33.92 -17.25
C GLU A 42 -8.58 -35.09 -16.26
N PRO A 43 -8.21 -34.86 -14.98
CA PRO A 43 -8.47 -35.85 -13.94
C PRO A 43 -9.98 -35.97 -13.68
N THR A 44 -10.56 -37.10 -13.96
CA THR A 44 -12.01 -37.42 -13.89
C THR A 44 -12.51 -37.75 -12.49
N ALA A 45 -11.76 -37.50 -11.42
CA ALA A 45 -12.27 -37.58 -10.04
C ALA A 45 -11.52 -36.53 -9.20
N THR A 46 -12.24 -35.74 -8.43
CA THR A 46 -11.63 -34.94 -7.36
C THR A 46 -11.00 -35.93 -6.38
N PRO A 47 -9.67 -35.96 -6.23
CA PRO A 47 -9.07 -36.92 -5.29
C PRO A 47 -9.62 -36.65 -3.89
N THR A 48 -9.98 -37.70 -3.18
CA THR A 48 -10.39 -37.61 -1.77
C THR A 48 -9.30 -36.86 -1.01
N PRO A 49 -9.62 -35.76 -0.30
CA PRO A 49 -8.59 -35.00 0.41
C PRO A 49 -7.84 -35.92 1.38
N VAL A 50 -6.53 -35.96 1.24
CA VAL A 50 -5.65 -36.62 2.21
C VAL A 50 -5.35 -35.61 3.31
N PHE A 51 -5.69 -35.97 4.55
CA PHE A 51 -5.41 -35.18 5.73
C PHE A 51 -4.17 -35.70 6.46
N SER A 52 -3.50 -34.83 7.24
CA SER A 52 -2.43 -35.22 8.14
C SER A 52 -2.93 -36.07 9.31
N SER A 53 -2.07 -36.40 10.26
CA SER A 53 -2.45 -37.03 11.52
C SER A 53 -3.36 -36.14 12.40
N ASP A 54 -3.51 -34.89 12.09
CA ASP A 54 -4.36 -33.91 12.78
C ASP A 54 -5.29 -33.17 11.77
N PRO A 55 -6.40 -33.82 11.36
CA PRO A 55 -7.33 -33.25 10.38
C PRO A 55 -8.01 -31.96 10.85
N TYR A 56 -8.14 -31.75 12.17
CA TYR A 56 -8.69 -30.49 12.68
C TYR A 56 -7.76 -29.31 12.37
N ASN A 57 -6.47 -29.45 12.65
CA ASN A 57 -5.48 -28.40 12.30
C ASN A 57 -5.31 -28.22 10.79
N ASP A 58 -5.47 -29.28 9.99
CA ASP A 58 -5.55 -29.16 8.52
C ASP A 58 -6.74 -28.28 8.11
N GLY A 59 -7.89 -28.45 8.74
CA GLY A 59 -9.08 -27.63 8.53
C GLY A 59 -8.89 -26.18 8.95
N MET A 60 -8.27 -25.94 10.10
CA MET A 60 -7.94 -24.58 10.57
C MET A 60 -6.93 -23.89 9.65
N THR A 61 -5.95 -24.61 9.16
CA THR A 61 -4.98 -24.11 8.18
C THR A 61 -5.64 -23.73 6.85
N ALA A 62 -6.51 -24.60 6.34
CA ALA A 62 -7.26 -24.35 5.12
C ALA A 62 -8.20 -23.12 5.28
N ARG A 63 -8.88 -23.00 6.44
CA ARG A 63 -9.70 -21.82 6.78
C ARG A 63 -8.87 -20.53 6.76
N ARG A 64 -7.73 -20.51 7.46
CA ARG A 64 -6.79 -19.39 7.47
C ARG A 64 -6.35 -18.99 6.06
N ASN A 65 -6.09 -19.99 5.22
CA ASN A 65 -5.64 -19.80 3.85
C ASN A 65 -6.77 -19.38 2.89
N GLY A 66 -8.03 -19.42 3.35
CA GLY A 66 -9.21 -19.11 2.53
C GLY A 66 -9.66 -20.28 1.64
N ASP A 67 -9.06 -21.47 1.78
CA ASP A 67 -9.49 -22.70 1.10
C ASP A 67 -10.65 -23.36 1.88
N TYR A 68 -11.81 -22.72 1.79
CA TYR A 68 -12.98 -23.14 2.55
C TYR A 68 -13.51 -24.51 2.12
N VAL A 69 -13.30 -24.93 0.87
CA VAL A 69 -13.69 -26.26 0.39
C VAL A 69 -12.89 -27.34 1.12
N ARG A 70 -11.59 -27.16 1.26
CA ARG A 70 -10.72 -28.06 2.02
C ARG A 70 -11.03 -28.02 3.51
N ALA A 71 -11.31 -26.84 4.06
CA ALA A 71 -11.69 -26.67 5.47
C ALA A 71 -12.98 -27.45 5.80
N LEU A 72 -14.02 -27.32 4.95
CA LEU A 72 -15.28 -28.09 5.08
C LEU A 72 -15.04 -29.59 5.06
N ALA A 73 -14.24 -30.09 4.13
CA ALA A 73 -13.92 -31.51 4.03
C ALA A 73 -13.19 -32.03 5.29
N ALA A 74 -12.24 -31.21 5.82
CA ALA A 74 -11.50 -31.57 7.03
C ALA A 74 -12.38 -31.62 8.28
N PHE A 75 -13.20 -30.59 8.52
CA PHE A 75 -14.10 -30.58 9.69
C PHE A 75 -15.15 -31.66 9.60
N GLN A 76 -15.69 -31.96 8.42
CA GLN A 76 -16.61 -33.08 8.21
C GLN A 76 -15.93 -34.46 8.49
N PHE A 77 -14.67 -34.60 8.08
CA PHE A 77 -13.87 -35.80 8.37
C PHE A 77 -13.68 -35.99 9.89
N VAL A 78 -13.34 -34.90 10.61
CA VAL A 78 -13.21 -34.89 12.07
C VAL A 78 -14.51 -35.39 12.71
N LEU A 79 -15.64 -34.81 12.33
CA LEU A 79 -16.96 -35.21 12.90
C LEU A 79 -17.30 -36.66 12.63
N ASN A 80 -16.97 -37.19 11.46
CA ASN A 80 -17.22 -38.59 11.09
C ASN A 80 -16.31 -39.59 11.85
N SER A 81 -15.16 -39.14 12.37
CA SER A 81 -14.19 -39.95 13.11
C SER A 81 -14.60 -40.22 14.57
N LYS A 82 -15.77 -39.75 15.01
CA LYS A 82 -16.27 -39.84 16.39
C LYS A 82 -15.26 -39.29 17.41
N PRO A 83 -14.94 -37.98 17.32
CA PRO A 83 -13.98 -37.32 18.19
C PRO A 83 -14.49 -37.23 19.64
N SER A 84 -13.65 -36.71 20.56
CA SER A 84 -14.11 -36.32 21.90
C SER A 84 -15.21 -35.25 21.81
N ALA A 85 -16.04 -35.15 22.88
CA ALA A 85 -17.15 -34.19 22.91
C ALA A 85 -16.70 -32.75 22.65
N ASP A 86 -15.58 -32.33 23.24
CA ASP A 86 -15.02 -30.96 23.07
C ASP A 86 -14.60 -30.75 21.62
N LEU A 87 -13.88 -31.69 21.02
CA LEU A 87 -13.44 -31.57 19.62
C LEU A 87 -14.65 -31.65 18.66
N ALA A 88 -15.67 -32.44 18.98
CA ALA A 88 -16.92 -32.49 18.20
C ALA A 88 -17.64 -31.15 18.20
N GLN A 89 -17.75 -30.52 19.37
CA GLN A 89 -18.35 -29.20 19.53
C GLN A 89 -17.60 -28.13 18.72
N GLU A 90 -16.28 -28.12 18.84
CA GLU A 90 -15.44 -27.19 18.11
C GLU A 90 -15.54 -27.41 16.60
N ALA A 91 -15.40 -28.64 16.12
CA ALA A 91 -15.50 -28.98 14.71
C ALA A 91 -16.89 -28.66 14.11
N GLN A 92 -17.96 -28.84 14.90
CA GLN A 92 -19.33 -28.50 14.47
C GLN A 92 -19.50 -26.98 14.25
N PHE A 93 -18.99 -26.17 15.19
CA PHE A 93 -18.98 -24.73 15.02
C PHE A 93 -18.18 -24.34 13.77
N ARG A 94 -16.94 -24.86 13.65
CA ARG A 94 -16.06 -24.56 12.51
C ARG A 94 -16.63 -24.99 11.17
N LEU A 95 -17.39 -26.08 11.14
CA LEU A 95 -18.10 -26.50 9.94
C LEU A 95 -19.18 -25.47 9.53
N GLY A 96 -19.95 -24.97 10.50
CA GLY A 96 -20.95 -23.93 10.26
C GLY A 96 -20.34 -22.60 9.80
N GLU A 97 -19.27 -22.17 10.46
CA GLU A 97 -18.48 -21.01 10.08
C GLU A 97 -17.89 -21.14 8.65
N ALA A 98 -17.32 -22.31 8.31
CA ALA A 98 -16.76 -22.57 6.99
C ALA A 98 -17.83 -22.57 5.88
N TYR A 99 -19.05 -23.06 6.14
CA TYR A 99 -20.16 -22.89 5.20
C TYR A 99 -20.52 -21.42 4.98
N TRP A 100 -20.56 -20.63 6.07
CA TRP A 100 -20.81 -19.20 5.98
C TRP A 100 -19.72 -18.48 5.16
N LEU A 101 -18.45 -18.75 5.46
CA LEU A 101 -17.29 -18.18 4.71
C LEU A 101 -17.31 -18.59 3.23
N ASN A 102 -17.79 -19.78 2.92
CA ASN A 102 -17.94 -20.29 1.55
C ASN A 102 -19.22 -19.78 0.84
N ASN A 103 -19.93 -18.81 1.44
CA ASN A 103 -21.20 -18.25 0.95
C ASN A 103 -22.34 -19.29 0.78
N ASP A 104 -22.30 -20.40 1.50
CA ASP A 104 -23.36 -21.39 1.52
C ASP A 104 -24.31 -21.13 2.69
N ALA A 105 -25.13 -20.10 2.54
CA ALA A 105 -26.04 -19.66 3.59
C ALA A 105 -27.00 -20.76 4.07
N ALA A 106 -27.44 -21.64 3.17
CA ALA A 106 -28.38 -22.72 3.54
C ALA A 106 -27.76 -23.76 4.49
N ARG A 107 -26.54 -24.22 4.15
CA ARG A 107 -25.82 -25.17 4.99
C ARG A 107 -25.27 -24.52 6.26
N ALA A 108 -24.86 -23.22 6.18
CA ALA A 108 -24.48 -22.44 7.35
C ALA A 108 -25.61 -22.35 8.38
N ILE A 109 -26.85 -22.02 7.95
CA ILE A 109 -28.02 -21.97 8.81
C ILE A 109 -28.23 -23.33 9.48
N SER A 110 -28.25 -24.42 8.71
CA SER A 110 -28.45 -25.76 9.26
C SER A 110 -27.40 -26.14 10.32
N ALA A 111 -26.12 -25.97 9.99
CA ALA A 111 -25.00 -26.35 10.85
C ALA A 111 -24.93 -25.52 12.14
N LEU A 112 -25.07 -24.19 12.04
CA LEU A 112 -24.99 -23.26 13.18
C LEU A 112 -26.22 -23.39 14.08
N THR A 113 -27.40 -23.64 13.52
CA THR A 113 -28.62 -23.95 14.32
C THR A 113 -28.44 -25.22 15.10
N ALA A 114 -27.93 -26.29 14.48
CA ALA A 114 -27.65 -27.57 15.17
C ALA A 114 -26.60 -27.36 16.29
N TYR A 115 -25.55 -26.55 16.04
CA TYR A 115 -24.58 -26.20 17.08
C TYR A 115 -25.24 -25.53 18.28
N LEU A 116 -26.08 -24.51 18.05
CA LEU A 116 -26.75 -23.76 19.11
C LEU A 116 -27.79 -24.58 19.88
N GLN A 117 -28.46 -25.54 19.22
CA GLN A 117 -29.38 -26.46 19.89
C GLN A 117 -28.64 -27.38 20.85
N ALA A 118 -27.47 -27.88 20.44
CA ALA A 118 -26.63 -28.74 21.28
C ALA A 118 -25.89 -27.96 22.36
N ASN A 119 -25.52 -26.71 22.08
CA ASN A 119 -24.64 -25.86 22.91
C ASN A 119 -25.18 -24.43 23.05
N PRO A 120 -26.34 -24.23 23.69
CA PRO A 120 -26.98 -22.88 23.72
C PRO A 120 -26.19 -21.83 24.48
N ALA A 121 -25.31 -22.22 25.39
CA ALA A 121 -24.38 -21.39 26.15
C ALA A 121 -22.92 -21.75 25.87
N GLY A 122 -22.66 -22.43 24.74
CA GLY A 122 -21.30 -22.81 24.34
C GLY A 122 -20.40 -21.61 24.05
N ALA A 123 -19.09 -21.82 24.07
CA ALA A 123 -18.08 -20.75 23.88
C ALA A 123 -18.28 -19.98 22.58
N HIS A 124 -18.83 -20.58 21.53
CA HIS A 124 -19.08 -19.96 20.23
C HIS A 124 -20.57 -19.63 19.99
N ALA A 125 -21.39 -19.62 21.02
CA ALA A 125 -22.79 -19.27 20.84
C ALA A 125 -23.03 -17.84 20.35
N PRO A 126 -22.32 -16.82 20.85
CA PRO A 126 -22.46 -15.45 20.33
C PRO A 126 -22.06 -15.33 18.85
N GLU A 127 -20.92 -15.90 18.45
CA GLU A 127 -20.46 -15.87 17.05
C GLU A 127 -21.41 -16.60 16.12
N SER A 128 -21.92 -17.77 16.57
CA SER A 128 -22.89 -18.53 15.80
C SER A 128 -24.14 -17.74 15.50
N ARG A 129 -24.63 -16.93 16.45
CA ARG A 129 -25.76 -16.03 16.24
C ARG A 129 -25.47 -14.93 15.22
N TYR A 130 -24.29 -14.34 15.30
CA TYR A 130 -23.87 -13.32 14.34
C TYR A 130 -23.80 -13.90 12.90
N PHE A 131 -23.16 -15.07 12.73
CA PHE A 131 -23.06 -15.72 11.41
C PHE A 131 -24.42 -16.20 10.91
N LEU A 132 -25.30 -16.69 11.80
CA LEU A 132 -26.70 -17.02 11.47
C LEU A 132 -27.46 -15.79 10.97
N ALA A 133 -27.32 -14.66 11.64
CA ALA A 133 -28.00 -13.44 11.23
C ALA A 133 -27.58 -13.03 9.81
N ASP A 134 -26.28 -13.10 9.50
CA ASP A 134 -25.80 -12.80 8.16
C ASP A 134 -26.27 -13.83 7.12
N ALA A 135 -26.27 -15.12 7.45
CA ALA A 135 -26.79 -16.18 6.59
C ALA A 135 -28.29 -16.03 6.32
N TYR A 136 -29.10 -15.69 7.34
CA TYR A 136 -30.53 -15.38 7.17
C TYR A 136 -30.73 -14.12 6.32
N ARG A 137 -29.91 -13.06 6.51
CA ARG A 137 -29.93 -11.85 5.68
C ARG A 137 -29.66 -12.19 4.22
N ALA A 138 -28.67 -13.05 3.93
CA ALA A 138 -28.36 -13.50 2.58
C ALA A 138 -29.52 -14.29 1.93
N LYS A 139 -30.31 -15.00 2.74
CA LYS A 139 -31.54 -15.70 2.31
C LYS A 139 -32.77 -14.78 2.29
N LYS A 140 -32.63 -13.48 2.64
CA LYS A 140 -33.72 -12.51 2.78
C LYS A 140 -34.73 -12.85 3.87
N ASP A 141 -34.34 -13.68 4.83
CA ASP A 141 -35.13 -13.99 6.02
C ASP A 141 -34.80 -12.96 7.10
N TYR A 142 -35.32 -11.76 6.92
CA TYR A 142 -35.02 -10.63 7.78
C TYR A 142 -35.54 -10.78 9.22
N PRO A 143 -36.73 -11.39 9.48
CA PRO A 143 -37.18 -11.62 10.85
C PRO A 143 -36.19 -12.44 11.67
N ASN A 144 -35.73 -13.58 11.14
CA ASN A 144 -34.76 -14.44 11.82
C ASN A 144 -33.39 -13.76 11.94
N ALA A 145 -32.95 -12.99 10.91
CA ALA A 145 -31.73 -12.21 10.98
C ALA A 145 -31.76 -11.19 12.13
N LEU A 146 -32.86 -10.44 12.28
CA LEU A 146 -33.05 -9.46 13.34
C LEU A 146 -33.08 -10.10 14.73
N GLU A 147 -33.73 -11.27 14.88
CA GLU A 147 -33.76 -12.01 16.14
C GLU A 147 -32.35 -12.38 16.58
N GLN A 148 -31.56 -12.98 15.69
CA GLN A 148 -30.21 -13.42 16.02
C GLN A 148 -29.29 -12.25 16.33
N LEU A 149 -29.38 -11.11 15.61
CA LEU A 149 -28.61 -9.90 15.93
C LEU A 149 -28.97 -9.32 17.28
N ARG A 150 -30.26 -9.30 17.67
CA ARG A 150 -30.70 -8.80 18.98
C ARG A 150 -30.12 -9.65 20.11
N ILE A 151 -30.17 -10.98 19.98
CA ILE A 151 -29.60 -11.89 20.98
C ILE A 151 -28.08 -11.68 21.06
N TYR A 152 -27.39 -11.61 19.91
CA TYR A 152 -25.95 -11.32 19.87
C TYR A 152 -25.61 -10.01 20.57
N ARG A 153 -26.34 -8.92 20.27
CA ARG A 153 -26.17 -7.59 20.87
C ARG A 153 -26.20 -7.63 22.39
N ASP A 154 -27.15 -8.38 22.95
CA ASP A 154 -27.29 -8.51 24.41
C ASP A 154 -26.19 -9.36 25.04
N GLN A 155 -25.54 -10.23 24.28
CA GLN A 155 -24.40 -11.05 24.69
C GLN A 155 -23.03 -10.37 24.48
N SER A 156 -22.94 -9.34 23.65
CA SER A 156 -21.69 -8.65 23.28
C SER A 156 -21.72 -7.16 23.62
N PRO A 157 -21.34 -6.77 24.84
CA PRO A 157 -21.37 -5.36 25.27
C PRO A 157 -20.27 -4.50 24.60
N THR A 158 -19.33 -5.12 23.92
CA THR A 158 -18.19 -4.42 23.29
C THR A 158 -18.54 -3.77 21.96
N LEU A 159 -19.49 -4.37 21.20
CA LEU A 159 -19.88 -3.95 19.85
C LEU A 159 -21.37 -3.56 19.76
N VAL A 160 -21.91 -2.98 20.82
CA VAL A 160 -23.34 -2.61 20.88
C VAL A 160 -23.71 -1.65 19.73
N GLY A 161 -22.98 -0.57 19.56
CA GLY A 161 -23.25 0.40 18.50
C GLY A 161 -23.06 -0.17 17.09
N ASP A 162 -22.03 -1.02 16.88
CA ASP A 162 -21.82 -1.71 15.61
C ASP A 162 -22.98 -2.67 15.29
N THR A 163 -23.47 -3.37 16.30
CA THR A 163 -24.60 -4.31 16.14
C THR A 163 -25.93 -3.58 15.95
N ASP A 164 -26.15 -2.48 16.66
CA ASP A 164 -27.32 -1.63 16.44
C ASP A 164 -27.34 -1.06 15.00
N ALA A 165 -26.18 -0.68 14.45
CA ALA A 165 -26.05 -0.27 13.05
C ALA A 165 -26.34 -1.44 12.08
N ALA A 166 -25.88 -2.66 12.39
CA ALA A 166 -26.19 -3.84 11.59
C ALA A 166 -27.68 -4.21 11.62
N ILE A 167 -28.35 -4.08 12.78
CA ILE A 167 -29.80 -4.25 12.91
C ILE A 167 -30.53 -3.21 12.03
N ALA A 168 -30.09 -1.96 12.05
CA ALA A 168 -30.64 -0.91 11.19
C ALA A 168 -30.50 -1.26 9.70
N ASP A 169 -29.36 -1.76 9.28
CA ASP A 169 -29.13 -2.20 7.89
C ASP A 169 -30.10 -3.31 7.47
N VAL A 170 -30.38 -4.28 8.35
CA VAL A 170 -31.35 -5.35 8.07
C VAL A 170 -32.78 -4.79 8.02
N LEU A 171 -33.15 -3.84 8.89
CA LEU A 171 -34.45 -3.17 8.85
C LEU A 171 -34.65 -2.39 7.54
N VAL A 172 -33.60 -1.71 7.01
CA VAL A 172 -33.65 -1.08 5.69
C VAL A 172 -33.96 -2.10 4.59
N LEU A 173 -33.27 -3.25 4.61
CA LEU A 173 -33.51 -4.33 3.65
C LEU A 173 -34.91 -4.94 3.76
N ALA A 174 -35.48 -4.96 4.98
CA ALA A 174 -36.83 -5.41 5.25
C ALA A 174 -37.92 -4.37 4.88
N GLY A 175 -37.53 -3.15 4.47
CA GLY A 175 -38.45 -2.07 4.14
C GLY A 175 -38.94 -1.27 5.36
N ASP A 176 -38.42 -1.55 6.55
CA ASP A 176 -38.81 -0.86 7.80
C ASP A 176 -37.86 0.33 8.09
N ALA A 177 -37.94 1.33 7.23
CA ALA A 177 -37.06 2.49 7.29
C ALA A 177 -37.26 3.34 8.56
N ALA A 178 -38.46 3.39 9.16
CA ALA A 178 -38.72 4.16 10.37
C ALA A 178 -37.96 3.58 11.58
N ASN A 179 -38.04 2.26 11.77
CA ASN A 179 -37.32 1.57 12.84
C ASN A 179 -35.80 1.54 12.54
N ALA A 180 -35.39 1.49 11.27
CA ALA A 180 -33.97 1.59 10.89
C ALA A 180 -33.35 2.91 11.37
N ILE A 181 -34.03 4.06 11.17
CA ILE A 181 -33.54 5.36 11.64
C ILE A 181 -33.39 5.36 13.16
N ALA A 182 -34.41 4.89 13.89
CA ALA A 182 -34.34 4.82 15.34
C ALA A 182 -33.19 3.96 15.84
N GLN A 183 -32.88 2.89 15.10
CA GLN A 183 -31.78 1.99 15.44
C GLN A 183 -30.40 2.61 15.10
N TYR A 184 -30.25 3.34 13.98
CA TYR A 184 -29.05 4.14 13.71
C TYR A 184 -28.82 5.20 14.79
N ASP A 185 -29.89 5.88 15.25
CA ASP A 185 -29.79 6.86 16.32
C ASP A 185 -29.31 6.24 17.63
N ARG A 186 -29.74 5.02 17.94
CA ARG A 186 -29.24 4.25 19.08
C ARG A 186 -27.75 3.91 18.91
N ALA A 187 -27.35 3.44 17.73
CA ALA A 187 -25.95 3.14 17.43
C ALA A 187 -25.04 4.37 17.66
N LEU A 188 -25.49 5.55 17.24
CA LEU A 188 -24.76 6.81 17.39
C LEU A 188 -24.60 7.28 18.84
N GLN A 189 -25.38 6.73 19.79
CA GLN A 189 -25.24 7.01 21.22
C GLN A 189 -24.13 6.18 21.89
N ASP A 190 -23.66 5.11 21.26
CA ASP A 190 -22.58 4.29 21.81
C ASP A 190 -21.26 5.07 21.84
N PRO A 191 -20.66 5.30 23.04
CA PRO A 191 -19.39 6.00 23.17
C PRO A 191 -18.21 5.19 22.62
N LEU A 192 -18.35 3.87 22.45
CA LEU A 192 -17.33 2.99 21.90
C LEU A 192 -17.37 2.95 20.37
N LEU A 193 -18.38 3.54 19.74
CA LEU A 193 -18.45 3.57 18.27
C LEU A 193 -17.31 4.41 17.70
N THR A 194 -16.46 3.81 16.88
CA THR A 194 -15.29 4.50 16.29
C THR A 194 -15.72 5.65 15.36
N ALA A 195 -14.82 6.62 15.13
CA ALA A 195 -15.08 7.73 14.21
C ALA A 195 -15.48 7.25 12.81
N THR A 196 -14.82 6.21 12.29
CA THR A 196 -15.17 5.60 11.00
C THR A 196 -16.55 4.94 11.01
N ALA A 197 -16.89 4.18 12.06
CA ALA A 197 -18.21 3.55 12.18
C ALA A 197 -19.30 4.61 12.34
N ARG A 198 -19.04 5.67 13.12
CA ARG A 198 -19.94 6.82 13.29
C ARG A 198 -20.20 7.54 11.98
N LEU A 199 -19.15 7.84 11.22
CA LEU A 199 -19.24 8.43 9.88
C LEU A 199 -20.12 7.58 8.96
N ASN A 200 -19.85 6.29 8.85
CA ASN A 200 -20.63 5.37 8.01
C ASN A 200 -22.09 5.26 8.47
N THR A 201 -22.34 5.24 9.77
CA THR A 201 -23.70 5.19 10.34
C THR A 201 -24.49 6.45 10.03
N LEU A 202 -23.86 7.63 10.16
CA LEU A 202 -24.49 8.91 9.79
C LEU A 202 -24.82 8.99 8.30
N GLN A 203 -23.92 8.53 7.43
CA GLN A 203 -24.17 8.49 5.98
C GLN A 203 -25.34 7.56 5.63
N ARG A 204 -25.36 6.33 6.18
CA ARG A 204 -26.48 5.38 5.96
C ARG A 204 -27.82 5.93 6.47
N ALA A 205 -27.83 6.54 7.66
CA ALA A 205 -29.02 7.21 8.18
C ALA A 205 -29.47 8.36 7.27
N ALA A 206 -28.54 9.15 6.70
CA ALA A 206 -28.85 10.19 5.73
C ALA A 206 -29.47 9.62 4.46
N ASP A 207 -28.92 8.54 3.92
CA ASP A 207 -29.42 7.87 2.72
C ASP A 207 -30.85 7.35 2.93
N VAL A 208 -31.16 6.79 4.12
CA VAL A 208 -32.51 6.35 4.47
C VAL A 208 -33.47 7.54 4.59
N HIS A 209 -33.07 8.66 5.22
CA HIS A 209 -33.89 9.86 5.26
C HIS A 209 -34.18 10.41 3.85
N ALA A 210 -33.18 10.40 2.95
CA ALA A 210 -33.36 10.83 1.57
C ALA A 210 -34.37 9.93 0.82
N ALA A 211 -34.25 8.60 0.97
CA ALA A 211 -35.16 7.62 0.38
C ALA A 211 -36.62 7.76 0.87
N LEU A 212 -36.81 8.21 2.11
CA LEU A 212 -38.15 8.51 2.70
C LEU A 212 -38.71 9.87 2.29
N GLY A 213 -38.07 10.63 1.39
CA GLY A 213 -38.51 11.96 1.02
C GLY A 213 -38.34 12.98 2.15
N GLN A 214 -37.37 12.78 3.05
CA GLN A 214 -37.03 13.66 4.15
C GLN A 214 -35.66 14.35 3.93
N PRO A 215 -35.48 15.09 2.82
CA PRO A 215 -34.16 15.58 2.41
C PRO A 215 -33.57 16.59 3.42
N ALA A 216 -34.36 17.33 4.15
CA ALA A 216 -33.84 18.23 5.18
C ALA A 216 -33.16 17.47 6.35
N ARG A 217 -33.68 16.30 6.69
CA ARG A 217 -33.07 15.43 7.71
C ARG A 217 -31.81 14.72 7.15
N ALA A 218 -31.87 14.31 5.90
CA ALA A 218 -30.68 13.75 5.22
C ALA A 218 -29.53 14.76 5.24
N ALA A 219 -29.77 16.00 4.86
CA ALA A 219 -28.77 17.06 4.87
C ALA A 219 -28.16 17.27 6.27
N ALA A 220 -28.99 17.31 7.31
CA ALA A 220 -28.49 17.45 8.68
C ALA A 220 -27.58 16.27 9.11
N ARG A 221 -27.84 15.04 8.62
CA ARG A 221 -26.97 13.87 8.89
C ARG A 221 -25.66 13.94 8.12
N TYR A 222 -25.65 14.39 6.85
CA TYR A 222 -24.42 14.62 6.11
C TYR A 222 -23.58 15.72 6.75
N ASP A 223 -24.20 16.82 7.22
CA ASP A 223 -23.51 17.87 7.98
C ASP A 223 -22.90 17.33 9.28
N ALA A 224 -23.62 16.48 10.01
CA ALA A 224 -23.09 15.85 11.22
C ALA A 224 -21.90 14.90 10.89
N ALA A 225 -21.94 14.22 9.74
CA ALA A 225 -20.86 13.33 9.29
C ALA A 225 -19.55 14.07 9.01
N LEU A 226 -19.60 15.36 8.60
CA LEU A 226 -18.40 16.19 8.37
C LEU A 226 -17.48 16.25 9.58
N ALA A 227 -18.03 16.28 10.80
CA ALA A 227 -17.25 16.32 12.03
C ALA A 227 -16.42 15.04 12.26
N SER A 228 -16.82 13.92 11.67
CA SER A 228 -16.16 12.62 11.77
C SER A 228 -15.24 12.32 10.57
N ALA A 229 -15.29 13.14 9.52
CA ALA A 229 -14.47 12.96 8.33
C ALA A 229 -13.08 13.55 8.52
N SER A 230 -12.03 12.77 8.21
CA SER A 230 -10.63 13.20 8.36
C SER A 230 -9.99 13.65 7.05
N ASP A 231 -10.37 13.07 5.92
CA ASP A 231 -9.74 13.32 4.63
C ASP A 231 -10.55 14.28 3.73
N ALA A 232 -9.84 14.97 2.83
CA ALA A 232 -10.40 16.00 1.96
C ALA A 232 -11.46 15.44 0.99
N ARG A 233 -11.26 14.23 0.46
CA ARG A 233 -12.19 13.61 -0.49
C ARG A 233 -13.53 13.34 0.17
N THR A 234 -13.53 12.67 1.33
CA THR A 234 -14.75 12.39 2.10
C THR A 234 -15.47 13.67 2.48
N LYS A 235 -14.72 14.73 2.88
CA LYS A 235 -15.34 16.04 3.21
C LYS A 235 -16.01 16.68 1.98
N ALA A 236 -15.33 16.68 0.83
CA ALA A 236 -15.90 17.22 -0.40
C ALA A 236 -17.18 16.47 -0.83
N ASP A 237 -17.15 15.13 -0.74
CA ASP A 237 -18.31 14.28 -1.08
C ASP A 237 -19.48 14.51 -0.11
N LEU A 238 -19.24 14.69 1.20
CA LEU A 238 -20.27 15.01 2.18
C LEU A 238 -20.87 16.40 1.96
N LEU A 239 -20.05 17.40 1.65
CA LEU A 239 -20.52 18.75 1.32
C LEU A 239 -21.37 18.75 0.06
N LEU A 240 -20.98 17.99 -0.97
CA LEU A 240 -21.77 17.80 -2.18
C LEU A 240 -23.13 17.19 -1.84
N ARG A 241 -23.17 16.05 -1.14
CA ARG A 241 -24.41 15.35 -0.77
C ARG A 241 -25.31 16.16 0.17
N ALA A 242 -24.71 16.91 1.12
CA ALA A 242 -25.49 17.84 1.96
C ALA A 242 -26.14 18.94 1.12
N GLY A 243 -25.41 19.51 0.15
CA GLY A 243 -25.94 20.49 -0.81
C GLY A 243 -27.09 19.95 -1.64
N GLU A 244 -26.92 18.75 -2.24
CA GLU A 244 -27.97 18.05 -2.99
C GLU A 244 -29.23 17.82 -2.14
N ALA A 245 -29.07 17.37 -0.90
CA ALA A 245 -30.16 17.13 0.02
C ALA A 245 -30.86 18.43 0.45
N TYR A 246 -30.11 19.53 0.69
CA TYR A 246 -30.73 20.84 0.94
C TYR A 246 -31.48 21.36 -0.27
N ALA A 247 -30.96 21.18 -1.48
CA ALA A 247 -31.64 21.56 -2.71
C ALA A 247 -32.96 20.79 -2.90
N ALA A 248 -32.94 19.48 -2.62
CA ALA A 248 -34.14 18.63 -2.64
C ALA A 248 -35.17 19.06 -1.55
N ALA A 249 -34.71 19.63 -0.45
CA ALA A 249 -35.56 20.18 0.61
C ALA A 249 -36.11 21.58 0.31
N GLY A 250 -35.82 22.16 -0.86
CA GLY A 250 -36.21 23.54 -1.20
C GLY A 250 -35.39 24.63 -0.49
N LYS A 251 -34.31 24.25 0.22
CA LYS A 251 -33.43 25.16 0.96
C LYS A 251 -32.25 25.58 0.12
N LEU A 252 -32.51 26.33 -0.95
CA LEU A 252 -31.49 26.62 -1.98
C LEU A 252 -30.27 27.37 -1.41
N ASP A 253 -30.47 28.34 -0.50
CA ASP A 253 -29.35 29.08 0.08
C ASP A 253 -28.36 28.17 0.83
N LEU A 254 -28.89 27.20 1.60
CA LEU A 254 -28.05 26.22 2.28
C LEU A 254 -27.35 25.29 1.31
N ALA A 255 -28.01 24.87 0.24
CA ALA A 255 -27.40 24.06 -0.82
C ALA A 255 -26.23 24.80 -1.48
N LEU A 256 -26.45 26.05 -1.90
CA LEU A 256 -25.40 26.89 -2.49
C LEU A 256 -24.24 27.12 -1.52
N ALA A 257 -24.51 27.26 -0.21
CA ALA A 257 -23.46 27.39 0.80
C ALA A 257 -22.59 26.14 0.88
N ARG A 258 -23.18 24.93 0.96
CA ARG A 258 -22.43 23.67 1.04
C ARG A 258 -21.62 23.41 -0.22
N TRP A 259 -22.16 23.69 -1.40
CA TRP A 259 -21.41 23.56 -2.64
C TRP A 259 -20.24 24.56 -2.73
N ARG A 260 -20.43 25.82 -2.25
CA ARG A 260 -19.31 26.78 -2.14
C ARG A 260 -18.25 26.31 -1.15
N ASP A 261 -18.65 25.69 -0.04
CA ASP A 261 -17.71 25.11 0.93
C ASP A 261 -16.85 24.01 0.27
N ALA A 262 -17.45 23.11 -0.51
CA ALA A 262 -16.72 22.08 -1.26
C ALA A 262 -15.72 22.69 -2.26
N ILE A 263 -16.17 23.67 -3.06
CA ILE A 263 -15.39 24.39 -4.06
C ILE A 263 -14.20 25.13 -3.44
N ASN A 264 -14.43 25.84 -2.32
CA ASN A 264 -13.41 26.70 -1.72
C ASN A 264 -12.41 25.93 -0.87
N GLN A 265 -12.83 24.88 -0.17
CA GLN A 265 -11.99 24.15 0.76
C GLN A 265 -11.28 22.96 0.12
N HIS A 266 -11.86 22.38 -0.94
CA HIS A 266 -11.39 21.14 -1.55
C HIS A 266 -11.42 21.20 -3.10
N PRO A 267 -10.87 22.25 -3.73
CA PRO A 267 -10.99 22.47 -5.18
C PRO A 267 -10.38 21.35 -6.04
N ASP A 268 -9.48 20.57 -5.47
CA ASP A 268 -8.78 19.45 -6.10
C ASP A 268 -9.52 18.11 -5.99
N GLN A 269 -10.70 18.08 -5.34
CA GLN A 269 -11.45 16.85 -5.16
C GLN A 269 -12.61 16.71 -6.17
N PRO A 270 -12.95 15.47 -6.61
CA PRO A 270 -14.05 15.25 -7.57
C PRO A 270 -15.38 15.80 -7.10
N GLY A 271 -15.68 15.70 -5.79
CA GLY A 271 -16.91 16.26 -5.21
C GLY A 271 -17.06 17.76 -5.39
N ALA A 272 -15.94 18.51 -5.39
CA ALA A 272 -15.98 19.96 -5.64
C ALA A 272 -16.34 20.29 -7.09
N TYR A 273 -15.89 19.48 -8.05
CA TYR A 273 -16.27 19.69 -9.45
C TYR A 273 -17.76 19.44 -9.69
N GLN A 274 -18.32 18.37 -9.13
CA GLN A 274 -19.76 18.12 -9.20
C GLN A 274 -20.55 19.24 -8.47
N ALA A 275 -20.09 19.68 -7.30
CA ALA A 275 -20.67 20.81 -6.57
C ALA A 275 -20.66 22.11 -7.40
N LEU A 276 -19.60 22.36 -8.17
CA LEU A 276 -19.52 23.49 -9.11
C LEU A 276 -20.60 23.41 -10.18
N ILE A 277 -20.77 22.24 -10.79
CA ILE A 277 -21.81 22.00 -11.82
C ILE A 277 -23.20 22.26 -11.23
N ASP A 278 -23.49 21.68 -10.07
CA ASP A 278 -24.81 21.81 -9.42
C ASP A 278 -25.11 23.24 -9.00
N LEU A 279 -24.09 23.94 -8.46
CA LEU A 279 -24.20 25.36 -8.10
C LEU A 279 -24.53 26.23 -9.31
N LEU A 280 -23.80 26.06 -10.42
CA LEU A 280 -24.03 26.84 -11.65
C LEU A 280 -25.38 26.53 -12.29
N ASN A 281 -25.81 25.27 -12.33
CA ASN A 281 -27.09 24.85 -12.86
C ASN A 281 -28.28 25.45 -12.09
N ARG A 282 -28.07 25.85 -10.84
CA ARG A 282 -29.08 26.49 -9.97
C ARG A 282 -28.93 28.00 -9.91
N GLY A 283 -28.15 28.61 -10.80
CA GLY A 283 -27.96 30.06 -10.88
C GLY A 283 -27.08 30.65 -9.77
N GLY A 284 -26.35 29.77 -9.04
CA GLY A 284 -25.36 30.23 -8.07
C GLY A 284 -24.12 30.79 -8.74
N THR A 285 -23.42 31.67 -8.04
CA THR A 285 -22.16 32.27 -8.52
C THR A 285 -20.99 31.75 -7.72
N VAL A 286 -19.83 31.64 -8.37
CA VAL A 286 -18.54 31.30 -7.79
C VAL A 286 -17.51 32.29 -8.29
N ASP A 287 -16.51 32.58 -7.48
CA ASP A 287 -15.37 33.38 -7.89
C ASP A 287 -14.62 32.73 -9.07
N ASP A 288 -14.24 33.54 -10.06
CA ASP A 288 -13.59 33.03 -11.27
C ASP A 288 -12.26 32.33 -11.01
N TYR A 289 -11.53 32.73 -9.96
CA TYR A 289 -10.30 32.05 -9.58
C TYR A 289 -10.61 30.63 -9.03
N GLN A 290 -11.54 30.54 -8.11
CA GLN A 290 -11.97 29.25 -7.53
C GLN A 290 -12.56 28.33 -8.61
N ARG A 291 -13.40 28.87 -9.49
CA ARG A 291 -13.89 28.13 -10.65
C ARG A 291 -12.75 27.59 -11.50
N GLY A 292 -11.77 28.45 -11.82
CA GLY A 292 -10.62 28.06 -12.63
C GLY A 292 -9.77 26.98 -11.98
N LEU A 293 -9.63 26.98 -10.65
CA LEU A 293 -8.93 25.91 -9.92
C LEU A 293 -9.68 24.57 -9.99
N VAL A 294 -10.98 24.58 -9.69
CA VAL A 294 -11.80 23.36 -9.73
C VAL A 294 -11.81 22.74 -11.13
N ASP A 295 -12.05 23.57 -12.16
CA ASP A 295 -12.04 23.14 -13.56
C ASP A 295 -10.65 22.59 -13.97
N TYR A 296 -9.55 23.21 -13.50
CA TYR A 296 -8.18 22.74 -13.74
C TYR A 296 -7.92 21.37 -13.14
N TYR A 297 -8.26 21.16 -11.87
CA TYR A 297 -8.06 19.88 -11.19
C TYR A 297 -8.95 18.77 -11.74
N ALA A 298 -10.13 19.13 -12.25
CA ALA A 298 -11.02 18.21 -12.96
C ALA A 298 -10.58 17.91 -14.42
N ALA A 299 -9.43 18.45 -14.85
CA ALA A 299 -8.94 18.37 -16.22
C ALA A 299 -9.88 19.02 -17.27
N ALA A 300 -10.82 19.84 -16.85
CA ALA A 300 -11.69 20.67 -17.69
C ALA A 300 -10.93 21.95 -18.13
N TYR A 301 -9.86 21.79 -18.90
CA TYR A 301 -8.90 22.88 -19.14
C TYR A 301 -9.47 24.07 -19.90
N ASP A 302 -10.41 23.90 -20.83
CA ASP A 302 -10.99 25.04 -21.56
C ASP A 302 -11.84 25.95 -20.67
N PRO A 303 -12.77 25.43 -19.84
CA PRO A 303 -13.43 26.21 -18.79
C PRO A 303 -12.45 26.85 -17.81
N ALA A 304 -11.41 26.10 -17.37
CA ALA A 304 -10.38 26.63 -16.47
C ALA A 304 -9.67 27.83 -17.07
N LEU A 305 -9.21 27.73 -18.32
CA LEU A 305 -8.54 28.84 -19.04
C LEU A 305 -9.45 30.05 -19.21
N ALA A 306 -10.75 29.83 -19.48
CA ALA A 306 -11.70 30.91 -19.60
C ALA A 306 -11.92 31.65 -18.25
N ALA A 307 -12.03 30.94 -17.15
CA ALA A 307 -12.23 31.49 -15.83
C ALA A 307 -10.95 32.22 -15.34
N LEU A 308 -9.80 31.53 -15.39
CA LEU A 308 -8.50 32.12 -15.00
C LEU A 308 -8.13 33.33 -15.87
N GLY A 309 -8.51 33.30 -17.16
CA GLY A 309 -8.32 34.43 -18.08
C GLY A 309 -8.96 35.73 -17.61
N ARG A 310 -10.10 35.67 -16.93
CA ARG A 310 -10.80 36.86 -16.41
C ARG A 310 -10.10 37.48 -15.19
N VAL A 311 -9.34 36.67 -14.43
CA VAL A 311 -8.69 37.11 -13.18
C VAL A 311 -7.18 37.23 -13.29
N LYS A 312 -6.58 36.95 -14.45
CA LYS A 312 -5.11 37.00 -14.65
C LYS A 312 -4.46 38.38 -14.46
N ASN A 313 -5.26 39.44 -14.40
CA ASN A 313 -4.80 40.77 -14.10
C ASN A 313 -5.31 41.28 -12.72
N ALA A 314 -6.08 40.49 -11.98
CA ALA A 314 -6.53 40.80 -10.64
C ALA A 314 -5.34 40.70 -9.64
N PRO A 315 -5.01 41.76 -8.89
CA PRO A 315 -3.79 41.76 -8.05
C PRO A 315 -3.70 40.59 -7.09
N ALA A 316 -4.84 40.12 -6.55
CA ALA A 316 -4.90 39.02 -5.60
C ALA A 316 -4.58 37.65 -6.22
N HIS A 317 -4.79 37.45 -7.53
CA HIS A 317 -4.73 36.15 -8.18
C HIS A 317 -3.88 36.10 -9.44
N ALA A 318 -3.30 37.23 -9.85
CA ALA A 318 -2.61 37.36 -11.14
C ALA A 318 -1.50 36.30 -11.34
N GLY A 319 -0.67 36.05 -10.32
CA GLY A 319 0.41 35.06 -10.38
C GLY A 319 -0.11 33.64 -10.47
N ASP A 320 -1.02 33.28 -9.57
CA ASP A 320 -1.64 31.96 -9.55
C ASP A 320 -2.44 31.70 -10.85
N ALA A 321 -3.25 32.66 -11.31
CA ALA A 321 -4.04 32.52 -12.52
C ALA A 321 -3.19 32.28 -13.78
N ARG A 322 -2.07 33.04 -13.94
CA ARG A 322 -1.13 32.82 -15.05
C ARG A 322 -0.44 31.48 -14.94
N TYR A 323 -0.01 31.08 -13.73
CA TYR A 323 0.63 29.80 -13.49
C TYR A 323 -0.30 28.63 -13.85
N PHE A 324 -1.53 28.62 -13.35
CA PHE A 324 -2.49 27.55 -13.66
C PHE A 324 -2.94 27.58 -15.12
N SER A 325 -3.04 28.75 -15.75
CA SER A 325 -3.29 28.83 -17.20
C SER A 325 -2.16 28.20 -18.00
N ALA A 326 -0.90 28.53 -17.67
CA ALA A 326 0.25 27.93 -18.32
C ALA A 326 0.29 26.41 -18.11
N SER A 327 0.02 25.95 -16.89
CA SER A 327 -0.05 24.53 -16.56
C SER A 327 -1.19 23.83 -17.33
N ALA A 328 -2.36 24.46 -17.47
CA ALA A 328 -3.48 23.94 -18.26
C ALA A 328 -3.09 23.80 -19.75
N TYR A 329 -2.44 24.80 -20.33
CA TYR A 329 -1.91 24.69 -21.71
C TYR A 329 -0.90 23.55 -21.84
N ALA A 330 0.02 23.40 -20.88
CA ALA A 330 1.00 22.31 -20.89
C ALA A 330 0.32 20.93 -20.83
N ARG A 331 -0.71 20.78 -19.99
CA ARG A 331 -1.51 19.55 -19.88
C ARG A 331 -2.30 19.23 -21.14
N LYS A 332 -2.71 20.24 -21.91
CA LYS A 332 -3.30 20.08 -23.24
C LYS A 332 -2.30 19.76 -24.35
N GLY A 333 -0.99 19.75 -24.07
CA GLY A 333 0.05 19.63 -25.08
C GLY A 333 0.31 20.93 -25.86
N ALA A 334 -0.32 22.04 -25.48
CA ALA A 334 -0.18 23.36 -26.10
C ALA A 334 1.07 24.08 -25.54
N TYR A 335 2.24 23.46 -25.72
CA TYR A 335 3.49 23.87 -25.08
C TYR A 335 3.92 25.31 -25.40
N ALA A 336 3.67 25.78 -26.64
CA ALA A 336 4.01 27.16 -27.02
C ALA A 336 3.21 28.19 -26.21
N GLN A 337 1.92 27.95 -26.00
CA GLN A 337 1.07 28.82 -25.17
C GLN A 337 1.47 28.73 -23.69
N ALA A 338 1.80 27.53 -23.19
CA ALA A 338 2.28 27.34 -21.84
C ALA A 338 3.54 28.17 -21.58
N ILE A 339 4.53 28.08 -22.46
CA ILE A 339 5.79 28.84 -22.38
C ILE A 339 5.51 30.34 -22.39
N ALA A 340 4.63 30.81 -23.28
CA ALA A 340 4.29 32.25 -23.37
C ALA A 340 3.62 32.77 -22.08
N GLU A 341 2.72 31.98 -21.45
CA GLU A 341 2.10 32.40 -20.18
C GLU A 341 3.08 32.34 -19.00
N TYR A 342 4.00 31.36 -18.94
CA TYR A 342 5.09 31.37 -17.96
C TYR A 342 6.02 32.62 -18.15
N ASP A 343 6.37 32.95 -19.37
CA ASP A 343 7.17 34.16 -19.65
C ASP A 343 6.42 35.43 -19.27
N ALA A 344 5.13 35.50 -19.54
CA ALA A 344 4.31 36.65 -19.16
C ALA A 344 4.24 36.79 -17.62
N LEU A 345 4.14 35.69 -16.87
CA LEU A 345 4.19 35.70 -15.42
C LEU A 345 5.52 36.27 -14.91
N VAL A 346 6.63 35.70 -15.35
CA VAL A 346 7.98 36.12 -14.91
C VAL A 346 8.25 37.56 -15.24
N LYS A 347 7.80 38.03 -16.43
CA LYS A 347 8.01 39.42 -16.88
C LYS A 347 7.14 40.43 -16.14
N ALA A 348 5.83 40.10 -15.98
CA ALA A 348 4.87 41.03 -15.39
C ALA A 348 4.94 41.06 -13.84
N LEU A 349 5.30 39.93 -13.21
CA LEU A 349 5.26 39.74 -11.76
C LEU A 349 6.59 39.13 -11.26
N PRO A 350 7.75 39.78 -11.44
CA PRO A 350 9.06 39.14 -11.17
C PRO A 350 9.34 38.82 -9.71
N LYS A 351 8.52 39.30 -8.78
CA LYS A 351 8.62 39.03 -7.35
C LYS A 351 7.48 38.10 -6.84
N ASP A 352 6.65 37.62 -7.74
CA ASP A 352 5.55 36.70 -7.34
C ASP A 352 6.08 35.37 -6.86
N LYS A 353 5.39 34.77 -5.87
CA LYS A 353 5.72 33.44 -5.31
C LYS A 353 5.74 32.32 -6.36
N ARG A 354 5.04 32.49 -7.49
CA ARG A 354 4.96 31.52 -8.59
C ARG A 354 6.11 31.63 -9.60
N VAL A 355 6.98 32.63 -9.47
CA VAL A 355 8.10 32.77 -10.40
C VAL A 355 9.02 31.55 -10.45
N PRO A 356 9.43 30.95 -9.31
CA PRO A 356 10.19 29.71 -9.32
C PRO A 356 9.45 28.58 -10.04
N ASP A 357 8.17 28.38 -9.73
CA ASP A 357 7.34 27.35 -10.38
C ASP A 357 7.21 27.60 -11.89
N ALA A 358 7.11 28.87 -12.31
CA ALA A 358 7.03 29.23 -13.73
C ALA A 358 8.30 28.87 -14.49
N TYR A 359 9.49 29.07 -13.91
CA TYR A 359 10.74 28.60 -14.54
C TYR A 359 10.78 27.11 -14.71
N PHE A 360 10.42 26.34 -13.66
CA PHE A 360 10.39 24.88 -13.71
C PHE A 360 9.33 24.36 -14.70
N GLY A 361 8.12 24.93 -14.68
CA GLY A 361 7.05 24.59 -15.63
C GLY A 361 7.43 24.90 -17.08
N LYS A 362 8.07 26.05 -17.31
CA LYS A 362 8.60 26.44 -18.64
C LYS A 362 9.66 25.48 -19.15
N ALA A 363 10.62 25.09 -18.29
CA ALA A 363 11.63 24.10 -18.64
C ALA A 363 11.01 22.74 -18.98
N ALA A 364 10.03 22.28 -18.17
CA ALA A 364 9.29 21.06 -18.44
C ALA A 364 8.52 21.11 -19.77
N ALA A 365 7.91 22.26 -20.11
CA ALA A 365 7.21 22.45 -21.38
C ALA A 365 8.16 22.42 -22.58
N TYR A 366 9.36 23.01 -22.46
CA TYR A 366 10.41 22.87 -23.48
C TYR A 366 10.84 21.43 -23.66
N ALA A 367 11.13 20.71 -22.55
CA ALA A 367 11.53 19.30 -22.60
C ALA A 367 10.45 18.43 -23.26
N ALA A 368 9.18 18.61 -22.87
CA ALA A 368 8.04 17.88 -23.43
C ALA A 368 7.83 18.18 -24.92
N SER A 369 8.21 19.37 -25.39
CA SER A 369 8.15 19.74 -26.83
C SER A 369 9.40 19.33 -27.61
N GLY A 370 10.32 18.55 -27.00
CA GLY A 370 11.55 18.07 -27.64
C GLY A 370 12.68 19.12 -27.71
N LYS A 371 12.53 20.27 -27.06
CA LYS A 371 13.50 21.36 -27.06
C LYS A 371 14.40 21.26 -25.82
N LEU A 372 15.31 20.27 -25.88
CA LEU A 372 16.14 19.90 -24.73
C LEU A 372 17.09 21.01 -24.28
N ASP A 373 17.80 21.63 -25.23
CA ASP A 373 18.80 22.65 -24.89
C ASP A 373 18.16 23.91 -24.32
N GLU A 374 16.98 24.27 -24.79
CA GLU A 374 16.19 25.36 -24.22
C GLU A 374 15.71 25.08 -22.81
N ALA A 375 15.28 23.82 -22.54
CA ALA A 375 14.90 23.39 -21.20
C ALA A 375 16.08 23.50 -20.23
N VAL A 376 17.25 23.01 -20.62
CA VAL A 376 18.50 23.11 -19.85
C VAL A 376 18.88 24.61 -19.63
N ALA A 377 18.76 25.43 -20.65
CA ALA A 377 19.05 26.88 -20.53
C ALA A 377 18.12 27.58 -19.54
N VAL A 378 16.82 27.21 -19.50
CA VAL A 378 15.85 27.78 -18.54
C VAL A 378 16.20 27.41 -17.11
N TYR A 379 16.54 26.15 -16.82
CA TYR A 379 16.98 25.72 -15.48
C TYR A 379 18.27 26.44 -15.06
N LYS A 380 19.27 26.51 -15.94
CA LYS A 380 20.52 27.26 -15.68
C LYS A 380 20.25 28.74 -15.41
N LYS A 381 19.35 29.37 -16.18
CA LYS A 381 18.97 30.78 -15.98
C LYS A 381 18.31 30.96 -14.59
N PHE A 382 17.43 30.09 -14.18
CA PHE A 382 16.82 30.15 -12.83
C PHE A 382 17.91 30.12 -11.76
N ALA A 383 18.77 29.10 -11.78
CA ALA A 383 19.80 28.90 -10.77
C ALA A 383 20.85 30.02 -10.72
N THR A 384 21.11 30.72 -11.86
CA THR A 384 22.00 31.85 -11.89
C THR A 384 21.34 33.18 -11.50
N THR A 385 20.02 33.32 -11.74
CA THR A 385 19.25 34.51 -11.37
C THR A 385 18.87 34.50 -9.88
N PHE A 386 18.61 33.31 -9.33
CA PHE A 386 18.19 33.11 -7.95
C PHE A 386 19.12 32.13 -7.21
N PRO A 387 20.44 32.43 -7.08
CA PRO A 387 21.41 31.47 -6.54
C PRO A 387 21.14 31.06 -5.08
N ASP A 388 20.53 31.94 -4.29
CA ASP A 388 20.21 31.69 -2.89
C ASP A 388 18.85 31.05 -2.68
N HIS A 389 18.05 30.87 -3.73
CA HIS A 389 16.74 30.25 -3.64
C HIS A 389 16.86 28.74 -3.26
N ASP A 390 15.93 28.26 -2.45
CA ASP A 390 15.94 26.85 -1.96
C ASP A 390 15.96 25.79 -3.07
N ARG A 391 15.47 26.12 -4.25
CA ARG A 391 15.43 25.24 -5.43
C ARG A 391 16.54 25.50 -6.45
N ALA A 392 17.56 26.28 -6.12
CA ALA A 392 18.62 26.58 -7.09
C ALA A 392 19.50 25.38 -7.43
N ASP A 393 19.77 24.52 -6.44
CA ASP A 393 20.45 23.24 -6.64
C ASP A 393 19.57 22.24 -7.41
N ASP A 394 18.25 22.21 -7.15
CA ASP A 394 17.30 21.40 -7.95
C ASP A 394 17.34 21.83 -9.43
N ALA A 395 17.47 23.10 -9.74
CA ALA A 395 17.51 23.54 -11.13
C ALA A 395 18.79 23.08 -11.85
N TRP A 396 19.95 23.14 -11.21
CA TRP A 396 21.19 22.58 -11.79
C TRP A 396 21.06 21.06 -11.97
N TRP A 397 20.57 20.38 -10.95
CA TRP A 397 20.35 18.92 -10.98
C TRP A 397 19.35 18.50 -12.07
N ASN A 398 18.22 19.20 -12.23
CA ASN A 398 17.24 18.91 -13.28
C ASN A 398 17.81 19.13 -14.68
N ALA A 399 18.64 20.18 -14.86
CA ALA A 399 19.33 20.41 -16.12
C ALA A 399 20.28 19.25 -16.47
N ALA A 400 21.05 18.76 -15.48
CA ALA A 400 21.92 17.59 -15.63
C ALA A 400 21.12 16.32 -15.95
N SER A 401 20.05 16.05 -15.20
CA SER A 401 19.20 14.88 -15.39
C SER A 401 18.51 14.83 -16.77
N LEU A 402 18.19 15.97 -17.36
CA LEU A 402 17.69 16.02 -18.73
C LEU A 402 18.74 15.56 -19.75
N LEU A 403 20.00 15.98 -19.55
CA LEU A 403 21.12 15.60 -20.43
C LEU A 403 21.50 14.13 -20.24
N ASP A 404 21.49 13.61 -19.00
CA ASP A 404 21.70 12.19 -18.68
C ASP A 404 20.69 11.32 -19.43
N ARG A 405 19.37 11.61 -19.29
CA ARG A 405 18.32 10.90 -20.03
C ARG A 405 18.47 10.95 -21.54
N ALA A 406 19.04 12.05 -22.06
CA ALA A 406 19.38 12.19 -23.47
C ALA A 406 20.71 11.49 -23.83
N LYS A 407 21.33 10.79 -22.89
CA LYS A 407 22.63 10.09 -23.02
C LYS A 407 23.81 11.02 -23.37
N ARG A 408 23.66 12.30 -23.03
CA ARG A 408 24.73 13.31 -23.14
C ARG A 408 25.54 13.31 -21.84
N TYR A 409 26.11 12.16 -21.49
CA TYR A 409 26.72 11.88 -20.19
C TYR A 409 27.82 12.87 -19.79
N GLY A 410 28.71 13.25 -20.72
CA GLY A 410 29.76 14.23 -20.41
C GLY A 410 29.21 15.59 -20.02
N ASP A 411 28.19 16.07 -20.74
CA ASP A 411 27.53 17.34 -20.43
C ASP A 411 26.76 17.29 -19.12
N ALA A 412 26.10 16.15 -18.86
CA ALA A 412 25.35 15.92 -17.63
C ALA A 412 26.26 15.90 -16.40
N ALA A 413 27.39 15.15 -16.48
CA ALA A 413 28.37 15.08 -15.41
C ALA A 413 28.87 16.47 -14.99
N VAL A 414 29.18 17.33 -15.95
CA VAL A 414 29.62 18.71 -15.68
C VAL A 414 28.55 19.49 -14.90
N LEU A 415 27.26 19.36 -15.24
CA LEU A 415 26.20 20.08 -14.53
C LEU A 415 25.92 19.49 -13.13
N TYR A 416 26.06 18.20 -12.95
CA TYR A 416 26.02 17.57 -11.63
C TYR A 416 27.16 18.08 -10.74
N GLU A 417 28.38 18.18 -11.28
CA GLU A 417 29.52 18.79 -10.57
C GLU A 417 29.28 20.26 -10.19
N GLN A 418 28.65 21.03 -11.08
CA GLN A 418 28.24 22.41 -10.79
C GLN A 418 27.26 22.47 -9.62
N THR A 419 26.33 21.52 -9.53
CA THR A 419 25.39 21.41 -8.40
C THR A 419 26.14 21.27 -7.08
N GLN A 420 27.08 20.34 -6.99
CA GLN A 420 27.87 20.13 -5.78
C GLN A 420 28.80 21.32 -5.47
N THR A 421 29.50 21.85 -6.48
CA THR A 421 30.46 22.93 -6.26
C THR A 421 29.79 24.19 -5.73
N LYS A 422 28.61 24.53 -6.25
CA LYS A 422 27.84 25.70 -5.82
C LYS A 422 27.11 25.53 -4.51
N TYR A 423 26.65 24.28 -4.22
CA TYR A 423 25.79 23.97 -3.07
C TYR A 423 26.30 22.78 -2.27
N PRO A 424 27.55 22.80 -1.77
CA PRO A 424 28.20 21.60 -1.18
C PRO A 424 27.54 21.11 0.10
N THR A 425 26.75 21.95 0.78
CA THR A 425 26.07 21.60 2.04
C THR A 425 24.59 21.23 1.86
N ARG A 426 24.04 21.38 0.67
CA ARG A 426 22.63 21.02 0.39
C ARG A 426 22.47 19.53 0.17
N ALA A 427 21.25 19.03 0.33
CA ALA A 427 20.91 17.62 0.25
C ALA A 427 21.31 16.97 -1.09
N ARG A 428 21.24 17.72 -2.18
CA ARG A 428 21.59 17.26 -3.53
C ARG A 428 23.08 17.10 -3.81
N ALA A 429 23.97 17.63 -2.96
CA ALA A 429 25.40 17.64 -3.25
C ALA A 429 26.01 16.24 -3.41
N ALA A 430 25.69 15.33 -2.49
CA ALA A 430 26.15 13.93 -2.54
C ALA A 430 25.54 13.18 -3.72
N GLU A 431 24.23 13.36 -3.97
CA GLU A 431 23.52 12.78 -5.11
C GLU A 431 24.12 13.22 -6.44
N ALA A 432 24.41 14.51 -6.57
CA ALA A 432 24.99 15.07 -7.78
C ALA A 432 26.38 14.50 -8.08
N LEU A 433 27.25 14.38 -7.07
CA LEU A 433 28.55 13.73 -7.27
C LEU A 433 28.42 12.24 -7.61
N PHE A 434 27.49 11.56 -6.98
CA PHE A 434 27.21 10.15 -7.27
C PHE A 434 26.76 10.00 -8.73
N SER A 435 25.83 10.82 -9.18
CA SER A 435 25.30 10.82 -10.56
C SER A 435 26.35 11.20 -11.58
N ALA A 436 27.21 12.21 -11.30
CA ALA A 436 28.36 12.53 -12.16
C ALA A 436 29.29 11.33 -12.31
N GLY A 437 29.56 10.60 -11.22
CA GLY A 437 30.32 9.34 -11.26
C GLY A 437 29.68 8.30 -12.16
N MET A 438 28.34 8.14 -12.11
CA MET A 438 27.60 7.20 -12.98
C MET A 438 27.73 7.59 -14.45
N ASP A 439 27.63 8.89 -14.76
CA ASP A 439 27.73 9.36 -16.13
C ASP A 439 29.14 9.17 -16.71
N TYR A 440 30.19 9.44 -15.94
CA TYR A 440 31.55 9.10 -16.35
C TYR A 440 31.75 7.60 -16.53
N TYR A 441 31.16 6.76 -15.67
CA TYR A 441 31.23 5.30 -15.79
C TYR A 441 30.53 4.82 -17.07
N ARG A 442 29.33 5.34 -17.39
CA ARG A 442 28.63 5.07 -18.65
C ARG A 442 29.44 5.52 -19.87
N GLY A 443 30.15 6.65 -19.75
CA GLY A 443 31.08 7.15 -20.73
C GLY A 443 32.42 6.39 -20.79
N LYS A 444 32.60 5.35 -19.96
CA LYS A 444 33.83 4.54 -19.79
C LYS A 444 35.04 5.33 -19.30
N ASP A 445 34.86 6.51 -18.74
CA ASP A 445 35.91 7.21 -18.00
C ASP A 445 35.89 6.78 -16.53
N PHE A 446 36.39 5.55 -16.30
CA PHE A 446 36.41 4.96 -14.96
C PHE A 446 37.32 5.70 -13.98
N LYS A 447 38.28 6.49 -14.47
CA LYS A 447 39.15 7.33 -13.62
C LYS A 447 38.40 8.53 -13.10
N ALA A 448 37.69 9.27 -13.97
CA ALA A 448 36.85 10.37 -13.57
C ALA A 448 35.71 9.90 -12.65
N ALA A 449 35.04 8.78 -12.97
CA ALA A 449 34.03 8.17 -12.13
C ALA A 449 34.53 7.89 -10.70
N SER A 450 35.71 7.23 -10.61
CA SER A 450 36.33 6.95 -9.31
C SER A 450 36.62 8.22 -8.50
N ALA A 451 37.10 9.27 -9.13
CA ALA A 451 37.39 10.53 -8.44
C ALA A 451 36.13 11.17 -7.82
N ARG A 452 34.97 11.06 -8.51
CA ARG A 452 33.69 11.62 -7.99
C ARG A 452 33.16 10.76 -6.81
N TRP A 453 33.19 9.46 -6.91
CA TRP A 453 32.76 8.57 -5.80
C TRP A 453 33.74 8.63 -4.62
N GLN A 454 35.06 8.84 -4.83
CA GLN A 454 35.99 9.11 -3.74
C GLN A 454 35.64 10.42 -3.01
N ALA A 455 35.20 11.47 -3.74
CA ALA A 455 34.71 12.70 -3.10
C ALA A 455 33.41 12.42 -2.29
N VAL A 456 32.49 11.59 -2.80
CA VAL A 456 31.30 11.17 -1.99
C VAL A 456 31.74 10.48 -0.72
N THR A 457 32.66 9.51 -0.78
CA THR A 457 33.10 8.76 0.41
C THR A 457 33.88 9.62 1.41
N LYS A 458 34.60 10.60 0.94
CA LYS A 458 35.39 11.52 1.79
C LYS A 458 34.54 12.62 2.41
N ASP A 459 33.77 13.32 1.60
CA ASP A 459 33.13 14.57 2.01
C ASP A 459 31.67 14.37 2.46
N TYR A 460 31.03 13.25 2.07
CA TYR A 460 29.62 12.93 2.32
C TYR A 460 29.44 11.54 2.94
N ALA A 461 30.31 11.13 3.84
CA ALA A 461 30.31 9.78 4.48
C ALA A 461 29.01 9.44 5.24
N LYS A 462 28.17 10.42 5.55
CA LYS A 462 26.87 10.25 6.22
C LYS A 462 25.67 10.27 5.27
N SER A 463 25.92 10.43 3.98
CA SER A 463 24.84 10.44 2.96
C SER A 463 24.38 9.03 2.63
N ASP A 464 23.16 8.93 2.10
CA ASP A 464 22.60 7.67 1.58
C ASP A 464 23.38 7.11 0.38
N PHE A 465 24.20 7.96 -0.27
CA PHE A 465 25.03 7.59 -1.42
C PHE A 465 26.40 6.99 -1.05
N TYR A 466 26.77 6.99 0.22
CA TYR A 466 28.07 6.51 0.69
C TYR A 466 28.32 5.04 0.31
N VAL A 467 27.37 4.16 0.61
CA VAL A 467 27.50 2.72 0.34
C VAL A 467 27.51 2.43 -1.16
N GLY A 468 26.67 3.15 -1.91
CA GLY A 468 26.66 3.08 -3.37
C GLY A 468 27.98 3.51 -3.98
N ALA A 469 28.57 4.62 -3.49
CA ALA A 469 29.85 5.10 -3.95
C ALA A 469 30.97 4.08 -3.70
N LEU A 470 31.03 3.44 -2.54
CA LEU A 470 31.98 2.35 -2.27
C LEU A 470 31.79 1.16 -3.24
N PHE A 471 30.55 0.74 -3.47
CA PHE A 471 30.26 -0.35 -4.39
C PHE A 471 30.73 -0.02 -5.80
N TRP A 472 30.39 1.19 -6.32
CA TRP A 472 30.75 1.61 -7.67
C TRP A 472 32.24 1.94 -7.82
N LEU A 473 32.94 2.35 -6.74
CA LEU A 473 34.41 2.40 -6.72
C LEU A 473 35.02 1.01 -6.98
N GLY A 474 34.47 -0.03 -6.36
CA GLY A 474 34.86 -1.42 -6.64
C GLY A 474 34.63 -1.81 -8.09
N LYS A 475 33.47 -1.47 -8.68
CA LYS A 475 33.16 -1.71 -10.10
C LYS A 475 34.12 -0.97 -11.03
N ALA A 476 34.43 0.30 -10.76
CA ALA A 476 35.35 1.06 -11.56
C ALA A 476 36.83 0.55 -11.43
N ALA A 477 37.25 0.13 -10.24
CA ALA A 477 38.52 -0.49 -10.02
C ALA A 477 38.65 -1.83 -10.80
N GLN A 478 37.59 -2.67 -10.75
CA GLN A 478 37.51 -3.89 -11.54
C GLN A 478 37.63 -3.62 -13.05
N ALA A 479 36.89 -2.64 -13.56
CA ALA A 479 36.94 -2.26 -14.98
C ALA A 479 38.31 -1.74 -15.42
N ARG A 480 39.12 -1.25 -14.49
CA ARG A 480 40.53 -0.81 -14.71
C ARG A 480 41.56 -1.91 -14.46
N GLY A 481 41.16 -3.15 -14.12
CA GLY A 481 42.05 -4.26 -13.80
C GLY A 481 42.69 -4.19 -12.40
N LEU A 482 42.21 -3.28 -11.53
CA LEU A 482 42.72 -3.09 -10.16
C LEU A 482 41.98 -4.02 -9.20
N THR A 483 42.24 -5.32 -9.28
CA THR A 483 41.46 -6.36 -8.58
C THR A 483 41.53 -6.24 -7.05
N ASN A 484 42.66 -5.85 -6.49
CA ASN A 484 42.79 -5.71 -5.02
C ASN A 484 42.00 -4.50 -4.54
N ASP A 485 42.12 -3.35 -5.20
CA ASP A 485 41.34 -2.15 -4.85
C ASP A 485 39.84 -2.45 -4.94
N ALA A 486 39.38 -3.19 -5.96
CA ALA A 486 37.99 -3.58 -6.10
C ALA A 486 37.51 -4.40 -4.91
N LYS A 487 38.27 -5.39 -4.45
CA LYS A 487 37.96 -6.20 -3.27
C LYS A 487 37.91 -5.35 -2.00
N ASP A 488 38.85 -4.44 -1.85
CA ASP A 488 38.91 -3.56 -0.67
C ASP A 488 37.67 -2.66 -0.58
N TYR A 489 37.26 -2.03 -1.67
CA TYR A 489 36.03 -1.22 -1.71
C TYR A 489 34.78 -2.06 -1.45
N TRP A 490 34.68 -3.24 -2.07
CA TRP A 490 33.52 -4.13 -1.81
C TRP A 490 33.51 -4.66 -0.37
N THR A 491 34.66 -4.92 0.25
CA THR A 491 34.73 -5.32 1.65
C THR A 491 34.22 -4.22 2.57
N GLN A 492 34.60 -2.96 2.31
CA GLN A 492 34.08 -1.81 3.05
C GLN A 492 32.56 -1.65 2.88
N ALA A 493 32.04 -1.74 1.65
CA ALA A 493 30.61 -1.66 1.38
C ALA A 493 29.85 -2.82 2.02
N ALA A 494 30.37 -4.04 1.96
CA ALA A 494 29.78 -5.26 2.52
C ALA A 494 29.61 -5.23 4.05
N ALA A 495 30.42 -4.47 4.75
CA ALA A 495 30.31 -4.29 6.21
C ALA A 495 29.11 -3.40 6.62
N LEU A 496 28.50 -2.72 5.67
CA LEU A 496 27.38 -1.80 5.87
C LEU A 496 26.03 -2.49 5.59
N SER A 497 24.96 -1.70 5.40
CA SER A 497 23.60 -2.18 5.14
C SER A 497 23.03 -1.58 3.87
N GLY A 498 21.96 -2.20 3.33
CA GLY A 498 21.23 -1.73 2.16
C GLY A 498 21.59 -2.50 0.88
N TYR A 499 20.99 -2.09 -0.23
CA TYR A 499 21.11 -2.75 -1.54
C TYR A 499 22.56 -2.93 -1.99
N TYR A 500 23.34 -1.86 -2.02
CA TYR A 500 24.73 -1.94 -2.49
C TYR A 500 25.64 -2.74 -1.57
N ALA A 501 25.34 -2.79 -0.25
CA ALA A 501 26.06 -3.67 0.66
C ALA A 501 25.82 -5.15 0.32
N TRP A 502 24.59 -5.52 -0.02
CA TRP A 502 24.29 -6.87 -0.51
C TRP A 502 24.95 -7.14 -1.86
N ARG A 503 24.91 -6.19 -2.81
CA ARG A 503 25.60 -6.34 -4.10
C ARG A 503 27.11 -6.49 -3.93
N ALA A 504 27.73 -5.79 -2.99
CA ALA A 504 29.15 -5.92 -2.66
C ALA A 504 29.48 -7.31 -2.09
N ARG A 505 28.62 -7.83 -1.17
CA ARG A 505 28.76 -9.22 -0.67
C ARG A 505 28.67 -10.23 -1.81
N ASP A 506 27.77 -10.00 -2.77
CA ASP A 506 27.60 -10.89 -3.91
C ASP A 506 28.76 -10.81 -4.91
N ALA A 507 29.37 -9.63 -5.05
CA ALA A 507 30.60 -9.48 -5.86
C ALA A 507 31.80 -10.19 -5.24
N LEU A 508 31.88 -10.23 -3.90
CA LEU A 508 32.92 -10.97 -3.18
C LEU A 508 32.66 -12.48 -3.16
N ASN A 509 31.42 -12.87 -2.87
CA ASN A 509 30.96 -14.25 -2.75
C ASN A 509 29.55 -14.41 -3.30
N PRO A 510 29.38 -14.81 -4.57
CA PRO A 510 28.07 -14.97 -5.17
C PRO A 510 27.18 -15.95 -4.37
N PRO A 511 25.91 -15.60 -4.14
CA PRO A 511 25.01 -16.46 -3.38
C PRO A 511 24.71 -17.75 -4.15
N PRO A 512 24.47 -18.87 -3.43
CA PRO A 512 24.02 -20.10 -4.08
C PRO A 512 22.64 -19.85 -4.73
N ARG A 513 22.49 -20.24 -5.99
CA ARG A 513 21.24 -20.10 -6.77
C ARG A 513 20.19 -21.18 -6.47
N ARG A 514 20.52 -22.19 -5.63
CA ARG A 514 19.64 -23.32 -5.39
C ARG A 514 18.54 -22.96 -4.38
N ALA A 515 17.29 -23.04 -4.80
CA ALA A 515 16.13 -22.93 -3.93
C ALA A 515 16.03 -24.13 -2.97
N THR A 516 15.44 -23.91 -1.79
CA THR A 516 15.14 -24.94 -0.81
C THR A 516 13.63 -24.96 -0.58
N TYR A 517 13.02 -26.15 -0.72
CA TYR A 517 11.58 -26.36 -0.57
C TYR A 517 11.22 -27.13 0.72
N ASP A 518 12.16 -27.18 1.67
CA ASP A 518 11.94 -27.81 2.98
C ASP A 518 11.13 -26.86 3.87
N LEU A 519 9.87 -27.19 4.11
CA LEU A 519 8.94 -26.39 4.91
C LEU A 519 9.42 -26.17 6.35
N ALA A 520 10.14 -27.13 6.94
CA ALA A 520 10.61 -27.03 8.32
C ALA A 520 11.57 -25.85 8.54
N ARG A 521 12.28 -25.42 7.50
CA ARG A 521 13.20 -24.26 7.56
C ARG A 521 12.50 -22.93 7.78
N TYR A 522 11.23 -22.85 7.42
CA TYR A 522 10.42 -21.63 7.49
C TYR A 522 9.64 -21.50 8.81
N ALA A 523 9.83 -22.45 9.73
CA ALA A 523 9.22 -22.35 11.05
C ALA A 523 9.81 -21.19 11.85
N MET A 524 8.95 -20.41 12.49
CA MET A 524 9.36 -19.30 13.33
C MET A 524 9.61 -19.77 14.77
N GLY A 525 10.76 -19.40 15.31
CA GLY A 525 11.13 -19.39 16.72
C GLY A 525 10.84 -20.67 17.51
N SER A 526 11.85 -21.48 17.74
CA SER A 526 11.80 -22.56 18.75
C SER A 526 11.60 -21.98 20.16
N ALA A 527 11.33 -22.83 21.16
CA ALA A 527 11.31 -22.42 22.54
C ALA A 527 12.66 -21.82 22.99
N ALA A 528 13.77 -22.33 22.45
CA ALA A 528 15.11 -21.79 22.70
C ALA A 528 15.27 -20.38 22.11
N ASP A 529 14.84 -20.14 20.86
CA ASP A 529 14.88 -18.81 20.24
C ASP A 529 14.05 -17.78 21.05
N ARG A 530 12.91 -18.18 21.59
CA ARG A 530 12.08 -17.33 22.47
C ARG A 530 12.77 -16.99 23.77
N ALA A 531 13.37 -17.97 24.45
CA ALA A 531 14.09 -17.77 25.70
C ALA A 531 15.30 -16.84 25.49
N GLU A 532 16.08 -17.01 24.42
CA GLU A 532 17.18 -16.12 24.03
C GLU A 532 16.69 -14.69 23.80
N PHE A 533 15.57 -14.54 23.09
CA PHE A 533 14.99 -13.23 22.80
C PHE A 533 14.50 -12.50 24.06
N GLU A 534 13.85 -13.21 24.97
CA GLU A 534 13.37 -12.67 26.24
C GLU A 534 14.52 -12.26 27.15
N GLN A 535 15.60 -13.05 27.20
CA GLN A 535 16.83 -12.69 27.89
C GLN A 535 17.49 -11.43 27.29
N TRP A 536 17.51 -11.34 25.97
CA TRP A 536 18.03 -10.16 25.26
C TRP A 536 17.17 -8.92 25.55
N LEU A 537 15.83 -9.03 25.54
CA LEU A 537 14.93 -7.93 25.93
C LEU A 537 15.19 -7.45 27.36
N ALA A 538 15.32 -8.39 28.30
CA ALA A 538 15.60 -8.08 29.72
C ALA A 538 16.95 -7.39 29.94
N GLY A 539 17.89 -7.57 29.01
CA GLY A 539 19.23 -6.96 29.10
C GLY A 539 19.22 -5.44 28.87
N TRP A 540 18.25 -4.89 28.18
CA TRP A 540 18.22 -3.46 27.87
C TRP A 540 16.87 -2.78 28.18
N ASN A 541 15.82 -3.54 28.47
CA ASN A 541 14.49 -3.00 28.80
C ASN A 541 13.99 -3.57 30.14
N LYS A 542 13.45 -2.69 31.00
CA LYS A 542 12.83 -3.10 32.26
C LYS A 542 11.34 -3.35 32.02
N HIS A 543 10.90 -4.58 32.21
CA HIS A 543 9.50 -4.97 32.08
C HIS A 543 9.05 -5.64 33.39
N ALA A 544 7.90 -5.18 33.92
CA ALA A 544 7.38 -5.69 35.19
C ALA A 544 6.58 -7.00 35.08
N GLY A 545 6.20 -7.38 33.84
CA GLY A 545 5.38 -8.56 33.55
C GLY A 545 6.18 -9.76 33.07
N THR A 546 5.47 -10.84 32.71
CA THR A 546 6.04 -12.01 32.04
C THR A 546 6.18 -11.69 30.55
N TRP A 547 7.38 -11.86 30.00
CA TRP A 547 7.63 -11.66 28.58
C TRP A 547 6.73 -12.54 27.72
N GLY A 548 6.30 -12.02 26.58
CA GLY A 548 5.44 -12.71 25.61
C GLY A 548 3.97 -12.84 26.04
N HIS A 549 3.59 -12.38 27.22
CA HIS A 549 2.22 -12.42 27.71
C HIS A 549 1.61 -11.00 27.77
N LEU A 550 0.38 -10.88 27.24
CA LEU A 550 -0.39 -9.65 27.36
C LEU A 550 -0.76 -9.40 28.83
N ASP A 551 -0.44 -8.24 29.34
CA ASP A 551 -0.84 -7.83 30.68
C ASP A 551 -2.35 -7.48 30.78
N ALA A 552 -2.87 -7.34 32.00
CA ALA A 552 -4.27 -7.01 32.24
C ALA A 552 -4.67 -5.63 31.68
N ALA A 553 -3.74 -4.66 31.70
CA ALA A 553 -4.00 -3.32 31.19
C ALA A 553 -4.15 -3.33 29.67
N THR A 554 -3.27 -4.04 28.95
CA THR A 554 -3.35 -4.21 27.50
C THR A 554 -4.62 -4.97 27.09
N ARG A 555 -4.97 -6.06 27.80
CA ARG A 555 -6.22 -6.82 27.54
C ARG A 555 -7.47 -5.99 27.85
N GLY A 556 -7.40 -5.12 28.86
CA GLY A 556 -8.48 -4.22 29.27
C GLY A 556 -8.65 -3.01 28.35
N ALA A 557 -7.68 -2.69 27.50
CA ALA A 557 -7.78 -1.56 26.57
C ALA A 557 -8.98 -1.69 25.62
N ALA A 558 -9.64 -0.58 25.34
CA ALA A 558 -10.82 -0.58 24.47
C ALA A 558 -10.53 -1.15 23.10
N HIS A 559 -9.40 -0.74 22.49
CA HIS A 559 -8.96 -1.25 21.19
C HIS A 559 -8.68 -2.76 21.20
N PHE A 560 -8.12 -3.31 22.30
CA PHE A 560 -7.92 -4.76 22.40
C PHE A 560 -9.25 -5.51 22.44
N ARG A 561 -10.17 -5.10 23.34
CA ARG A 561 -11.47 -5.78 23.49
C ARG A 561 -12.27 -5.75 22.19
N ARG A 562 -12.35 -4.58 21.54
CA ARG A 562 -13.03 -4.44 20.24
C ARG A 562 -12.35 -5.27 19.15
N GLY A 563 -11.03 -5.20 19.05
CA GLY A 563 -10.26 -5.97 18.07
C GLY A 563 -10.43 -7.48 18.24
N ALA A 564 -10.37 -7.98 19.47
CA ALA A 564 -10.55 -9.39 19.78
C ALA A 564 -11.98 -9.87 19.44
N GLU A 565 -13.02 -9.09 19.77
CA GLU A 565 -14.39 -9.41 19.42
C GLU A 565 -14.60 -9.41 17.90
N LEU A 566 -14.08 -8.41 17.19
CA LEU A 566 -14.14 -8.34 15.73
C LEU A 566 -13.45 -9.52 15.04
N LEU A 567 -12.31 -10.01 15.59
CA LEU A 567 -11.66 -11.23 15.08
C LEU A 567 -12.55 -12.48 15.23
N ARG A 568 -13.25 -12.59 16.37
CA ARG A 568 -14.18 -13.72 16.60
C ARG A 568 -15.33 -13.72 15.58
N LEU A 569 -15.69 -12.56 15.06
CA LEU A 569 -16.72 -12.39 14.02
C LEU A 569 -16.16 -12.41 12.58
N ASP A 570 -14.91 -12.76 12.39
CA ASP A 570 -14.18 -12.72 11.11
C ASP A 570 -14.18 -11.32 10.43
N ARG A 571 -14.45 -10.26 11.20
CA ARG A 571 -14.35 -8.86 10.75
C ARG A 571 -12.89 -8.38 10.81
N THR A 572 -12.03 -9.10 10.08
CA THR A 572 -10.57 -8.97 10.19
C THR A 572 -10.06 -7.58 9.79
N VAL A 573 -10.69 -6.91 8.82
CA VAL A 573 -10.28 -5.56 8.39
C VAL A 573 -10.51 -4.53 9.50
N GLU A 574 -11.62 -4.61 10.19
CA GLU A 574 -11.94 -3.71 11.31
C GLU A 574 -11.10 -4.06 12.54
N ALA A 575 -10.94 -5.34 12.86
CA ALA A 575 -10.08 -5.81 13.93
C ALA A 575 -8.64 -5.30 13.74
N ARG A 576 -8.12 -5.35 12.51
CA ARG A 576 -6.79 -4.84 12.18
C ARG A 576 -6.65 -3.34 12.50
N ARG A 577 -7.69 -2.53 12.26
CA ARG A 577 -7.66 -1.09 12.60
C ARG A 577 -7.58 -0.87 14.11
N GLU A 578 -8.34 -1.64 14.89
CA GLU A 578 -8.30 -1.56 16.35
C GLU A 578 -6.91 -1.96 16.88
N PHE A 579 -6.37 -3.06 16.42
CA PHE A 579 -5.02 -3.49 16.83
C PHE A 579 -3.92 -2.56 16.34
N ALA A 580 -4.05 -1.94 15.17
CA ALA A 580 -3.10 -0.93 14.71
C ALA A 580 -3.07 0.30 15.65
N ALA A 581 -4.24 0.75 16.11
CA ALA A 581 -4.33 1.81 17.11
C ALA A 581 -3.65 1.39 18.45
N LEU A 582 -3.90 0.16 18.88
CA LEU A 582 -3.27 -0.37 20.09
C LEU A 582 -1.74 -0.47 19.97
N VAL A 583 -1.22 -0.93 18.82
CA VAL A 583 0.23 -0.97 18.54
C VAL A 583 0.83 0.43 18.55
N GLU A 584 0.10 1.44 18.06
CA GLU A 584 0.54 2.83 18.13
C GLU A 584 0.53 3.35 19.58
N GLU A 585 -0.48 3.05 20.38
CA GLU A 585 -0.53 3.38 21.80
C GLU A 585 0.65 2.77 22.59
N LYS A 586 1.03 1.55 22.23
CA LYS A 586 2.10 0.78 22.90
C LYS A 586 3.48 0.95 22.26
N LYS A 587 3.67 1.88 21.33
CA LYS A 587 4.88 2.01 20.52
C LYS A 587 6.20 2.21 21.28
N GLN A 588 6.15 2.58 22.55
CA GLN A 588 7.30 2.77 23.43
C GLN A 588 7.46 1.66 24.48
N ASP A 589 6.57 0.67 24.49
CA ASP A 589 6.57 -0.44 25.45
C ASP A 589 7.03 -1.74 24.75
N ALA A 590 8.30 -2.10 24.98
CA ALA A 590 8.89 -3.28 24.34
C ALA A 590 8.22 -4.57 24.80
N GLY A 591 7.78 -4.67 26.07
CA GLY A 591 7.08 -5.84 26.60
C GLY A 591 5.71 -6.03 25.94
N ALA A 592 4.93 -4.95 25.88
CA ALA A 592 3.62 -4.98 25.22
C ALA A 592 3.76 -5.25 23.69
N LEU A 593 4.75 -4.64 23.01
CA LEU A 593 4.97 -4.89 21.58
C LEU A 593 5.33 -6.35 21.31
N TYR A 594 6.16 -6.98 22.15
CA TYR A 594 6.49 -8.40 21.97
C TYR A 594 5.27 -9.30 22.21
N ALA A 595 4.53 -9.08 23.29
CA ALA A 595 3.31 -9.83 23.58
C ALA A 595 2.25 -9.65 22.49
N LEU A 596 2.08 -8.41 21.97
CA LEU A 596 1.20 -8.12 20.83
C LEU A 596 1.68 -8.81 19.56
N ALA A 597 3.00 -8.82 19.27
CA ALA A 597 3.52 -9.50 18.09
C ALA A 597 3.14 -10.99 18.05
N LEU A 598 3.27 -11.68 19.20
CA LEU A 598 2.87 -13.08 19.33
C LEU A 598 1.35 -13.25 19.16
N TYR A 599 0.56 -12.46 19.91
CA TYR A 599 -0.90 -12.53 19.84
C TYR A 599 -1.44 -12.27 18.44
N LEU A 600 -0.93 -11.20 17.78
CA LEU A 600 -1.37 -10.82 16.42
C LEU A 600 -1.02 -11.89 15.40
N ARG A 601 0.14 -12.52 15.55
CA ARG A 601 0.57 -13.61 14.69
C ARG A 601 -0.30 -14.85 14.87
N ASP A 602 -0.60 -15.25 16.12
CA ASP A 602 -1.48 -16.36 16.42
C ASP A 602 -2.91 -16.15 15.87
N ASN A 603 -3.29 -14.87 15.67
CA ASN A 603 -4.56 -14.47 15.06
C ASN A 603 -4.45 -14.06 13.58
N ASN A 604 -3.40 -14.45 12.88
CA ASN A 604 -3.17 -14.23 11.44
C ASN A 604 -3.09 -12.74 11.01
N LEU A 605 -2.80 -11.83 11.95
CA LEU A 605 -2.55 -10.41 11.67
C LEU A 605 -1.05 -10.16 11.46
N PHE A 606 -0.45 -10.90 10.52
CA PHE A 606 0.99 -10.96 10.30
C PHE A 606 1.63 -9.61 10.01
N SER A 607 0.95 -8.75 9.26
CA SER A 607 1.44 -7.39 8.95
C SER A 607 1.64 -6.53 10.21
N LEU A 608 0.73 -6.63 11.17
CA LEU A 608 0.85 -5.91 12.45
C LEU A 608 1.89 -6.56 13.38
N ALA A 609 2.00 -7.88 13.36
CA ALA A 609 3.05 -8.59 14.09
C ALA A 609 4.44 -8.17 13.58
N MET A 610 4.61 -8.06 12.26
CA MET A 610 5.83 -7.55 11.62
C MET A 610 6.10 -6.09 12.04
N GLU A 611 5.08 -5.24 12.09
CA GLU A 611 5.20 -3.85 12.56
C GLU A 611 5.67 -3.78 14.01
N CYS A 612 5.16 -4.64 14.90
CA CYS A 612 5.67 -4.75 16.27
C CYS A 612 7.16 -5.09 16.28
N GLY A 613 7.61 -6.04 15.45
CA GLY A 613 9.02 -6.40 15.28
C GLY A 613 9.89 -5.23 14.81
N GLU A 614 9.40 -4.43 13.85
CA GLU A 614 10.10 -3.23 13.38
C GLU A 614 10.20 -2.14 14.47
N ARG A 615 9.15 -1.97 15.28
CA ARG A 615 9.16 -1.05 16.42
C ARG A 615 10.12 -1.50 17.51
N LEU A 616 10.13 -2.79 17.83
CA LEU A 616 11.09 -3.39 18.76
C LEU A 616 12.54 -3.17 18.32
N ALA A 617 12.84 -3.36 17.02
CA ALA A 617 14.17 -3.11 16.48
C ALA A 617 14.60 -1.65 16.64
N ARG A 618 13.68 -0.69 16.42
CA ARG A 618 13.96 0.73 16.63
C ARG A 618 14.19 1.08 18.11
N LEU A 619 13.39 0.54 19.02
CA LEU A 619 13.57 0.74 20.45
C LEU A 619 14.92 0.19 20.92
N ALA A 620 15.28 -1.02 20.49
CA ALA A 620 16.56 -1.65 20.81
C ALA A 620 17.74 -0.81 20.29
N ALA A 621 17.70 -0.34 19.05
CA ALA A 621 18.72 0.53 18.48
C ALA A 621 18.86 1.84 19.25
N SER A 622 17.74 2.46 19.65
CA SER A 622 17.74 3.69 20.45
C SER A 622 18.29 3.49 21.87
N ALA A 623 18.11 2.29 22.42
CA ALA A 623 18.64 1.91 23.74
C ALA A 623 20.11 1.44 23.72
N GLY A 624 20.73 1.36 22.52
CA GLY A 624 22.09 0.81 22.38
C GLY A 624 22.17 -0.69 22.71
N ALA A 625 21.09 -1.43 22.47
CA ALA A 625 21.02 -2.87 22.73
C ALA A 625 22.09 -3.65 21.95
N PRO A 626 22.55 -4.80 22.44
CA PRO A 626 23.45 -5.68 21.69
C PRO A 626 22.81 -6.23 20.42
N ALA A 627 23.58 -6.94 19.60
CA ALA A 627 23.10 -7.55 18.35
C ALA A 627 21.79 -8.34 18.59
N ALA A 628 20.80 -8.09 17.73
CA ALA A 628 19.48 -8.68 17.88
C ALA A 628 19.51 -10.19 17.60
N PRO A 629 18.87 -11.03 18.44
CA PRO A 629 18.75 -12.46 18.23
C PRO A 629 17.85 -12.79 17.03
N ARG A 630 17.93 -14.05 16.60
CA ARG A 630 17.27 -14.55 15.40
C ARG A 630 15.75 -14.27 15.38
N LEU A 631 15.07 -14.42 16.51
CA LEU A 631 13.62 -14.23 16.59
C LEU A 631 13.18 -12.83 16.21
N LEU A 632 13.95 -11.76 16.54
CA LEU A 632 13.62 -10.41 16.09
C LEU A 632 13.67 -10.29 14.57
N TRP A 633 14.65 -10.90 13.94
CA TRP A 633 14.76 -10.95 12.48
C TRP A 633 13.62 -11.73 11.85
N GLN A 634 13.21 -12.84 12.46
CA GLN A 634 12.04 -13.62 11.97
C GLN A 634 10.72 -12.86 12.12
N LEU A 635 10.53 -12.08 13.18
CA LEU A 635 9.36 -11.17 13.31
C LEU A 635 9.33 -10.11 12.21
N ARG A 636 10.49 -9.55 11.85
CA ARG A 636 10.62 -8.52 10.82
C ARG A 636 10.58 -9.07 9.38
N TYR A 637 10.95 -10.33 9.21
CA TYR A 637 10.99 -11.05 7.94
C TYR A 637 10.21 -12.36 8.06
N PRO A 638 8.88 -12.27 8.20
CA PRO A 638 8.04 -13.43 8.44
C PRO A 638 7.96 -14.35 7.22
N THR A 639 7.71 -15.63 7.49
CA THR A 639 7.48 -16.68 6.49
C THR A 639 6.09 -17.28 6.65
N ASP A 640 5.14 -16.48 7.13
CA ASP A 640 3.75 -16.91 7.25
C ASP A 640 3.19 -17.27 5.88
N TYR A 641 2.22 -18.16 5.83
CA TYR A 641 1.76 -18.86 4.61
C TYR A 641 2.84 -19.73 3.93
N ALA A 642 3.85 -20.21 4.67
CA ALA A 642 4.92 -21.03 4.10
C ALA A 642 4.38 -22.31 3.43
N ASP A 643 3.31 -22.89 3.97
CA ASP A 643 2.61 -24.04 3.40
C ASP A 643 2.15 -23.78 1.95
N LEU A 644 1.60 -22.60 1.68
CA LEU A 644 1.17 -22.19 0.34
C LEU A 644 2.37 -21.81 -0.54
N VAL A 645 3.25 -20.93 0.00
CA VAL A 645 4.37 -20.38 -0.76
C VAL A 645 5.33 -21.47 -1.21
N VAL A 646 5.70 -22.41 -0.32
CA VAL A 646 6.65 -23.48 -0.65
C VAL A 646 6.08 -24.42 -1.71
N ALA A 647 4.80 -24.81 -1.58
CA ALA A 647 4.14 -25.70 -2.54
C ALA A 647 4.06 -25.06 -3.94
N GLU A 648 3.58 -23.83 -4.02
CA GLU A 648 3.46 -23.13 -5.31
C GLU A 648 4.83 -22.75 -5.89
N ALA A 649 5.81 -22.37 -5.05
CA ALA A 649 7.16 -22.06 -5.48
C ALA A 649 7.88 -23.29 -6.06
N GLN A 650 7.69 -24.45 -5.45
CA GLN A 650 8.23 -25.72 -5.97
C GLN A 650 7.62 -26.05 -7.34
N ALA A 651 6.30 -25.94 -7.47
CA ALA A 651 5.59 -26.21 -8.71
C ALA A 651 6.01 -25.28 -9.88
N ASN A 652 6.38 -24.02 -9.57
CA ASN A 652 6.74 -23.00 -10.55
C ASN A 652 8.26 -22.73 -10.65
N GLN A 653 9.10 -23.46 -9.90
CA GLN A 653 10.56 -23.33 -9.87
C GLN A 653 11.03 -21.94 -9.38
N VAL A 654 10.31 -21.35 -8.43
CA VAL A 654 10.63 -20.08 -7.79
C VAL A 654 11.38 -20.34 -6.47
N ASP A 655 12.35 -19.48 -6.12
CA ASP A 655 12.93 -19.52 -4.75
C ASP A 655 11.89 -18.98 -3.75
N PRO A 656 11.43 -19.79 -2.76
CA PRO A 656 10.46 -19.35 -1.77
C PRO A 656 10.89 -18.09 -1.03
N LEU A 657 12.20 -17.93 -0.72
CA LEU A 657 12.73 -16.77 -0.02
C LEU A 657 12.65 -15.49 -0.88
N LEU A 658 12.80 -15.63 -2.19
CA LEU A 658 12.59 -14.51 -3.12
C LEU A 658 11.10 -14.11 -3.17
N TYR A 659 10.21 -15.11 -3.17
CA TYR A 659 8.78 -14.82 -3.17
C TYR A 659 8.28 -14.23 -1.84
N PHE A 660 8.81 -14.67 -0.70
CA PHE A 660 8.54 -13.99 0.59
C PHE A 660 9.02 -12.54 0.58
N ALA A 661 10.17 -12.26 -0.02
CA ALA A 661 10.67 -10.89 -0.17
C ALA A 661 9.75 -10.02 -1.03
N LEU A 662 9.23 -10.59 -2.12
CA LEU A 662 8.24 -9.95 -2.97
C LEU A 662 6.95 -9.68 -2.19
N MET A 663 6.36 -10.69 -1.55
CA MET A 663 5.12 -10.59 -0.80
C MET A 663 5.23 -9.57 0.37
N ARG A 664 6.42 -9.50 1.00
CA ARG A 664 6.72 -8.48 2.02
C ARG A 664 6.63 -7.07 1.44
N GLN A 665 7.12 -6.85 0.23
CA GLN A 665 7.07 -5.54 -0.44
C GLN A 665 5.67 -5.21 -0.94
N GLU A 666 4.94 -6.17 -1.48
CA GLU A 666 3.61 -5.95 -2.08
C GLU A 666 2.54 -5.61 -1.05
N SER A 667 2.43 -6.42 -0.01
CA SER A 667 1.33 -6.32 0.95
C SER A 667 1.76 -6.22 2.41
N GLY A 668 3.05 -6.42 2.72
CA GLY A 668 3.49 -6.64 4.09
C GLY A 668 2.76 -7.79 4.76
N PHE A 669 2.46 -8.86 4.04
CA PHE A 669 1.66 -10.02 4.52
C PHE A 669 0.21 -9.66 4.91
N ASN A 670 -0.36 -8.58 4.36
CA ASN A 670 -1.75 -8.24 4.57
C ASN A 670 -2.62 -8.79 3.42
N PRO A 671 -3.43 -9.84 3.63
CA PRO A 671 -4.26 -10.40 2.56
C PRO A 671 -5.37 -9.46 2.07
N TRP A 672 -5.73 -8.46 2.86
CA TRP A 672 -6.76 -7.45 2.55
C TRP A 672 -6.20 -6.18 1.92
N ALA A 673 -4.92 -6.17 1.53
CA ALA A 673 -4.31 -5.00 0.91
C ALA A 673 -4.95 -4.69 -0.44
N THR A 674 -5.24 -3.39 -0.66
CA THR A 674 -5.73 -2.86 -1.94
C THR A 674 -4.97 -1.57 -2.25
N SER A 675 -4.36 -1.48 -3.43
CA SER A 675 -3.67 -0.28 -3.88
C SER A 675 -4.62 0.72 -4.56
N SER A 676 -4.13 1.92 -4.84
CA SER A 676 -4.85 2.92 -5.64
C SER A 676 -5.15 2.47 -7.08
N ALA A 677 -4.36 1.52 -7.60
CA ALA A 677 -4.57 0.88 -8.91
C ALA A 677 -5.47 -0.36 -8.83
N ASP A 678 -6.18 -0.57 -7.71
CA ASP A 678 -7.02 -1.75 -7.44
C ASP A 678 -6.23 -3.09 -7.49
N ALA A 679 -4.91 -3.05 -7.23
CA ALA A 679 -4.14 -4.27 -7.01
C ALA A 679 -4.52 -4.88 -5.65
N ARG A 680 -4.75 -6.21 -5.59
CA ARG A 680 -5.40 -6.86 -4.45
C ARG A 680 -4.60 -8.02 -3.87
N GLY A 681 -4.74 -8.19 -2.55
CA GLY A 681 -4.28 -9.37 -1.81
C GLY A 681 -2.78 -9.39 -1.55
N LEU A 682 -2.28 -10.57 -1.14
CA LEU A 682 -0.87 -10.76 -0.75
C LEU A 682 0.11 -10.43 -1.88
N ALA A 683 -0.26 -10.72 -3.12
CA ALA A 683 0.58 -10.56 -4.31
C ALA A 683 0.32 -9.26 -5.08
N GLN A 684 -0.62 -8.43 -4.64
CA GLN A 684 -1.00 -7.15 -5.27
C GLN A 684 -1.21 -7.25 -6.79
N ILE A 685 -2.07 -8.18 -7.19
CA ILE A 685 -2.35 -8.41 -8.62
C ILE A 685 -3.45 -7.46 -9.07
N VAL A 686 -3.19 -6.69 -10.13
CA VAL A 686 -4.18 -5.78 -10.72
C VAL A 686 -5.27 -6.56 -11.48
N PRO A 687 -6.50 -6.02 -11.60
CA PRO A 687 -7.65 -6.73 -12.17
C PRO A 687 -7.43 -7.31 -13.58
N ALA A 688 -6.73 -6.60 -14.46
CA ALA A 688 -6.46 -7.08 -15.81
C ALA A 688 -5.56 -8.32 -15.81
N THR A 689 -4.44 -8.26 -15.06
CA THR A 689 -3.50 -9.37 -14.90
C THR A 689 -4.17 -10.58 -14.22
N ALA A 690 -5.02 -10.34 -13.21
CA ALA A 690 -5.73 -11.41 -12.51
C ALA A 690 -6.66 -12.20 -13.46
N ARG A 691 -7.38 -11.52 -14.37
CA ARG A 691 -8.23 -12.20 -15.35
C ARG A 691 -7.43 -13.01 -16.35
N ASP A 692 -6.29 -12.50 -16.84
CA ASP A 692 -5.38 -13.24 -17.74
C ASP A 692 -4.83 -14.50 -17.03
N ILE A 693 -4.37 -14.37 -15.79
CA ILE A 693 -3.90 -15.51 -15.00
C ILE A 693 -5.01 -16.54 -14.79
N ALA A 694 -6.22 -16.09 -14.40
CA ALA A 694 -7.37 -16.97 -14.20
C ALA A 694 -7.71 -17.77 -15.45
N GLN A 695 -7.68 -17.12 -16.61
CA GLN A 695 -7.90 -17.78 -17.90
C GLN A 695 -6.83 -18.84 -18.18
N ARG A 696 -5.54 -18.50 -18.00
CA ARG A 696 -4.42 -19.42 -18.24
C ARG A 696 -4.39 -20.60 -17.29
N LEU A 697 -4.74 -20.36 -16.02
CA LEU A 697 -4.87 -21.40 -14.99
C LEU A 697 -6.22 -22.14 -15.04
N ARG A 698 -7.13 -21.79 -15.96
CA ARG A 698 -8.47 -22.35 -16.09
C ARG A 698 -9.28 -22.29 -14.79
N ALA A 699 -9.12 -21.22 -14.01
CA ALA A 699 -9.84 -21.00 -12.78
C ALA A 699 -11.34 -20.72 -13.08
N LYS A 700 -12.19 -21.70 -12.86
CA LYS A 700 -13.64 -21.58 -13.09
C LYS A 700 -14.26 -20.62 -12.05
N ASN A 701 -15.18 -19.76 -12.52
CA ASN A 701 -15.94 -18.84 -11.68
C ASN A 701 -15.08 -17.87 -10.84
N PHE A 702 -13.87 -17.52 -11.32
CA PHE A 702 -13.00 -16.58 -10.64
C PHE A 702 -13.64 -15.20 -10.54
N THR A 703 -13.61 -14.62 -9.35
CA THR A 703 -13.96 -13.22 -9.08
C THR A 703 -12.76 -12.47 -8.50
N LEU A 704 -12.70 -11.16 -8.72
CA LEU A 704 -11.57 -10.34 -8.25
C LEU A 704 -11.42 -10.35 -6.72
N ASP A 705 -12.51 -10.48 -5.98
CA ASP A 705 -12.47 -10.52 -4.52
C ASP A 705 -11.79 -11.79 -3.97
N GLN A 706 -11.71 -12.85 -4.77
CA GLN A 706 -10.95 -14.05 -4.40
C GLN A 706 -9.43 -13.80 -4.30
N LEU A 707 -8.92 -12.68 -4.84
CA LEU A 707 -7.52 -12.27 -4.61
C LEU A 707 -7.23 -11.94 -3.14
N TYR A 708 -8.23 -11.67 -2.33
CA TYR A 708 -8.08 -11.51 -0.88
C TYR A 708 -7.93 -12.85 -0.14
N LEU A 709 -8.21 -13.98 -0.80
CA LEU A 709 -7.98 -15.31 -0.26
C LEU A 709 -6.50 -15.69 -0.43
N PRO A 710 -5.76 -15.96 0.65
CA PRO A 710 -4.32 -16.21 0.58
C PRO A 710 -3.94 -17.30 -0.43
N TYR A 711 -4.69 -18.43 -0.49
CA TYR A 711 -4.36 -19.52 -1.41
C TYR A 711 -4.48 -19.14 -2.89
N ILE A 712 -5.44 -18.29 -3.25
CA ILE A 712 -5.58 -17.75 -4.62
C ILE A 712 -4.49 -16.72 -4.90
N SER A 713 -4.29 -15.78 -3.97
CA SER A 713 -3.32 -14.70 -4.15
C SER A 713 -1.89 -15.23 -4.31
N VAL A 714 -1.48 -16.17 -3.44
CA VAL A 714 -0.16 -16.82 -3.52
C VAL A 714 -0.02 -17.63 -4.80
N ARG A 715 -1.01 -18.46 -5.14
CA ARG A 715 -0.99 -19.28 -6.37
C ARG A 715 -0.84 -18.41 -7.62
N PHE A 716 -1.63 -17.36 -7.75
CA PHE A 716 -1.59 -16.46 -8.91
C PHE A 716 -0.26 -15.69 -8.96
N GLY A 717 0.17 -15.15 -7.81
CA GLY A 717 1.40 -14.37 -7.73
C GLY A 717 2.66 -15.19 -8.00
N VAL A 718 2.78 -16.39 -7.41
CA VAL A 718 3.92 -17.29 -7.65
C VAL A 718 3.95 -17.75 -9.10
N TRP A 719 2.80 -18.11 -9.65
CA TRP A 719 2.72 -18.51 -11.06
C TRP A 719 3.16 -17.35 -11.99
N TYR A 720 2.62 -16.15 -11.78
CA TYR A 720 2.96 -14.98 -12.61
C TYR A 720 4.44 -14.64 -12.51
N PHE A 721 4.98 -14.55 -11.29
CA PHE A 721 6.39 -14.28 -11.07
C PHE A 721 7.29 -15.38 -11.68
N GLY A 722 6.87 -16.65 -11.59
CA GLY A 722 7.55 -17.78 -12.23
C GLY A 722 7.61 -17.68 -13.75
N GLN A 723 6.57 -17.10 -14.41
CA GLN A 723 6.62 -16.84 -15.85
C GLN A 723 7.65 -15.75 -16.20
N GLU A 724 7.73 -14.70 -15.36
CA GLU A 724 8.72 -13.63 -15.58
C GLU A 724 10.16 -14.14 -15.31
N LEU A 725 10.39 -15.00 -14.31
CA LEU A 725 11.67 -15.65 -14.09
C LEU A 725 12.10 -16.54 -15.28
N LYS A 726 11.18 -17.31 -15.85
CA LYS A 726 11.44 -18.12 -17.05
C LYS A 726 11.78 -17.27 -18.28
N ARG A 727 11.18 -16.07 -18.36
CA ARG A 727 11.41 -15.15 -19.49
C ARG A 727 12.79 -14.50 -19.45
N TYR A 728 13.27 -14.15 -18.25
CA TYR A 728 14.46 -13.31 -18.10
C TYR A 728 15.68 -14.04 -17.54
N ASP A 729 15.51 -15.21 -16.94
CA ASP A 729 16.56 -16.01 -16.26
C ASP A 729 17.40 -15.23 -15.23
N GLU A 730 16.94 -14.04 -14.86
CA GLU A 730 17.61 -13.16 -13.90
C GLU A 730 16.56 -12.53 -12.96
N PRO A 731 16.68 -12.78 -11.64
CA PRO A 731 15.70 -12.29 -10.67
C PRO A 731 15.45 -10.80 -10.71
N ILE A 732 16.48 -9.99 -10.93
CA ILE A 732 16.34 -8.52 -10.97
C ILE A 732 15.42 -8.08 -12.12
N TYR A 733 15.59 -8.67 -13.31
CA TYR A 733 14.70 -8.35 -14.44
C TYR A 733 13.29 -8.90 -14.25
N ALA A 734 13.15 -10.06 -13.61
CA ALA A 734 11.83 -10.60 -13.28
C ALA A 734 11.09 -9.70 -12.26
N LEU A 735 11.79 -9.16 -11.25
CA LEU A 735 11.22 -8.20 -10.30
C LEU A 735 10.82 -6.89 -10.99
N ALA A 736 11.67 -6.37 -11.88
CA ALA A 736 11.32 -5.19 -12.66
C ALA A 736 10.10 -5.43 -13.56
N ALA A 737 9.98 -6.63 -14.14
CA ALA A 737 8.86 -7.04 -14.98
C ALA A 737 7.56 -7.18 -14.17
N TYR A 738 7.64 -7.72 -12.96
CA TYR A 738 6.50 -7.87 -12.06
C TYR A 738 5.87 -6.49 -11.72
N ASN A 739 6.71 -5.50 -11.41
CA ASN A 739 6.27 -4.17 -11.03
C ASN A 739 5.86 -3.30 -12.23
N ALA A 740 6.70 -3.23 -13.28
CA ALA A 740 6.51 -2.29 -14.40
C ALA A 740 5.91 -2.91 -15.67
N GLY A 741 5.77 -4.23 -15.71
CA GLY A 741 5.40 -5.00 -16.89
C GLY A 741 6.58 -5.33 -17.81
N GLY A 742 6.57 -6.54 -18.36
CA GLY A 742 7.70 -7.10 -19.12
C GLY A 742 8.09 -6.34 -20.40
N SER A 743 7.19 -5.56 -21.00
CA SER A 743 7.51 -4.75 -22.20
C SER A 743 8.56 -3.67 -21.93
N ARG A 744 8.58 -3.10 -20.72
CA ARG A 744 9.53 -2.05 -20.33
C ARG A 744 10.92 -2.59 -20.02
N VAL A 745 11.02 -3.79 -19.48
CA VAL A 745 12.30 -4.40 -19.08
C VAL A 745 13.30 -4.48 -20.22
N LYS A 746 12.84 -4.70 -21.46
CA LYS A 746 13.70 -4.72 -22.66
C LYS A 746 14.55 -3.46 -22.82
N GLN A 747 14.06 -2.31 -22.35
CA GLN A 747 14.77 -1.02 -22.44
C GLN A 747 15.92 -0.94 -21.44
N TRP A 748 15.82 -1.67 -20.32
CA TRP A 748 16.78 -1.66 -19.21
C TRP A 748 17.81 -2.80 -19.27
N GLN A 749 17.61 -3.82 -20.12
CA GLN A 749 18.54 -4.95 -20.21
C GLN A 749 19.93 -4.50 -20.66
N ARG A 750 20.95 -4.85 -19.89
CA ARG A 750 22.36 -4.59 -20.15
C ARG A 750 23.19 -5.81 -19.80
N PRO A 751 24.41 -5.97 -20.39
CA PRO A 751 25.35 -7.02 -19.99
C PRO A 751 25.79 -6.88 -18.52
N ASP A 752 25.96 -5.66 -18.04
CA ASP A 752 26.22 -5.37 -16.62
C ASP A 752 24.89 -5.17 -15.89
N LEU A 753 24.55 -6.13 -15.04
CA LEU A 753 23.28 -6.15 -14.30
C LEU A 753 23.16 -4.96 -13.32
N ASP A 754 24.29 -4.55 -12.70
CA ASP A 754 24.28 -3.43 -11.77
C ASP A 754 23.99 -2.12 -12.51
N LEU A 755 24.59 -1.96 -13.69
CA LEU A 755 24.30 -0.81 -14.54
C LEU A 755 22.85 -0.83 -15.06
N ALA A 756 22.30 -2.01 -15.33
CA ALA A 756 20.91 -2.14 -15.74
C ALA A 756 19.93 -1.60 -14.68
N VAL A 757 20.21 -1.84 -13.40
CA VAL A 757 19.38 -1.32 -12.28
C VAL A 757 19.43 0.21 -12.22
N GLU A 758 20.62 0.79 -12.44
CA GLU A 758 20.78 2.25 -12.47
C GLU A 758 20.13 2.92 -13.70
N GLU A 759 19.81 2.15 -14.72
CA GLU A 759 19.11 2.65 -15.92
C GLU A 759 17.61 2.47 -15.88
N ILE A 760 17.05 1.94 -14.79
CA ILE A 760 15.60 1.93 -14.59
C ILE A 760 15.11 3.37 -14.37
N ASP A 761 14.53 3.95 -15.40
CA ASP A 761 14.04 5.33 -15.43
C ASP A 761 12.74 5.58 -14.64
N LEU A 762 12.09 4.49 -14.17
CA LEU A 762 10.95 4.52 -13.29
C LEU A 762 11.42 4.42 -11.84
N SER A 763 11.38 5.54 -11.11
CA SER A 763 11.85 5.63 -9.71
C SER A 763 11.19 4.58 -8.80
N GLU A 764 9.89 4.33 -8.99
CA GLU A 764 9.15 3.30 -8.26
C GLU A 764 9.73 1.91 -8.52
N THR A 765 9.96 1.56 -9.78
CA THR A 765 10.48 0.24 -10.16
C THR A 765 11.94 0.05 -9.71
N SER A 766 12.78 1.08 -9.83
CA SER A 766 14.15 1.04 -9.32
C SER A 766 14.17 0.80 -7.81
N LEU A 767 13.38 1.55 -7.05
CA LEU A 767 13.26 1.39 -5.61
C LEU A 767 12.68 0.00 -5.24
N TYR A 768 11.67 -0.46 -5.97
CA TYR A 768 11.06 -1.79 -5.78
C TYR A 768 12.10 -2.90 -5.92
N VAL A 769 12.87 -2.90 -7.00
CA VAL A 769 13.92 -3.89 -7.25
C VAL A 769 14.96 -3.89 -6.12
N ASN A 770 15.43 -2.70 -5.72
CA ASN A 770 16.41 -2.55 -4.65
C ASN A 770 15.90 -3.08 -3.30
N ILE A 771 14.63 -2.80 -2.97
CA ILE A 771 14.02 -3.26 -1.71
C ILE A 771 13.80 -4.77 -1.74
N VAL A 772 13.18 -5.31 -2.80
CA VAL A 772 12.88 -6.75 -2.86
C VAL A 772 14.16 -7.57 -2.90
N TYR A 773 15.18 -7.12 -3.66
CA TYR A 773 16.48 -7.78 -3.67
C TYR A 773 17.14 -7.79 -2.27
N SER A 774 17.13 -6.65 -1.58
CA SER A 774 17.66 -6.54 -0.22
C SER A 774 16.92 -7.44 0.76
N ASN A 775 15.58 -7.45 0.68
CA ASN A 775 14.74 -8.35 1.47
C ASN A 775 15.07 -9.82 1.19
N TRP A 776 15.21 -10.21 -0.08
CA TRP A 776 15.57 -11.57 -0.46
C TRP A 776 16.90 -12.00 0.15
N ARG A 777 17.94 -11.15 0.05
CA ARG A 777 19.23 -11.41 0.66
C ARG A 777 19.16 -11.51 2.19
N GLN A 778 18.33 -10.68 2.82
CA GLN A 778 18.07 -10.75 4.26
C GLN A 778 17.33 -12.04 4.64
N TYR A 779 16.32 -12.46 3.88
CA TYR A 779 15.65 -13.75 4.09
C TYR A 779 16.66 -14.91 3.98
N GLN A 780 17.56 -14.88 3.00
CA GLN A 780 18.60 -15.89 2.90
C GLN A 780 19.54 -15.91 4.10
N ALA A 781 19.88 -14.77 4.68
CA ALA A 781 20.70 -14.69 5.89
C ALA A 781 20.02 -15.25 7.14
N ILE A 782 18.68 -15.19 7.20
CA ILE A 782 17.89 -15.66 8.35
C ILE A 782 17.55 -17.16 8.24
N TYR A 783 17.22 -17.64 7.04
CA TYR A 783 16.57 -18.95 6.83
C TYR A 783 17.43 -19.97 6.06
N ARG A 784 18.60 -19.60 5.54
CA ARG A 784 19.59 -20.54 5.00
C ARG A 784 20.65 -20.91 6.02
#